data_842baf9d9e0997d16b2c24fca4784f88
#
_entry.id   842baf9d9e0997d16b2c24fca4784f88
#
_cell.length_a   1.000
_cell.length_b   1.000
_cell.length_c   1.000
_cell.angle_alpha   90.00
_cell.angle_beta   90.00
_cell.angle_gamma   90.00
#
_symmetry.space_group_name_H-M   'P 1'
#
loop_
_entity.id
_entity.type
_entity.pdbx_description
1 polymer ?
#
loop_
_entity_poly.entity_id
_entity_poly.type
_entity_poly.pdbx_seq_one_letter_code
_entity_poly.pdbx_strand_id
1 'polypeptide(L)'
;MEEINKQNNGMYAQNDNDSVDLKNWIIKFLSYWYLFVIFGCAGLAVSYVYNRYTSRVYQTQAYLYIKEQTVGIDPTAMITGMSFRNAGNVDNQIAILQSFLLKERAIKNLDFEVSYYIKGRVAKAELYMDNPFTVEFDDNVYQLVGVEYGVKFLDNSRYVLMANIGKNQKYYNFTADEYVVKIKQPEMKFVDTVFFGDTVDNGYNKFRIVLNGNYNTDEISEVDLSFRINDYLSLIKSMGNITVTPSTKNATVVNVVARGNHPQKITNYLNQLLREFVNRELELKNRVSENTILFIDEQLMGIQDSLSKAEFDLQNFQKGNDFMNLDAQATQLFNHLKALEQQRGEVDLNLKYYMNLKKYVEDNINDVDKLIAPSAMGIQDPLLNKLVSTLVELSAEKSIQLLTSTEKSPAVQSIDEQITQTKTALLENINNMISNAQMTMEEIDVKVNEASVKVKELPNSQRLLLGYERKFAYNDNLYNFLMQKRSEAQIVMASNTADSEIVDFARVALTTIVSPNTKINYLIGLVLGLLIPALFIILKEFFNVKLMERKDVENATDAPIIGQVPVVDAVSETFVIDKPNSPISETFRAMRTNLEYMVKSKDKNVVLVTGDMSGVGKTFISINLASIYALYGKKTILIGLDLRKPRLYQEFGLSNKVGVSSYLANRASLDDIIQPSGKLQSLDIAVAGPIPPNPAELIASERTDQLFKELRERYDYIIVDTAPLALVTDAILLTKRVDVTTFVVRQGVTNKNAFKAIVNNLENRGVNLSVVINGIRYQGHYGYRYGYGTYSYGYGYGYGYGYGYGSGYYDNEHDKKKRWFRK
;
A
#
# COMPACT_ATOMS: atom_id res chain seq x y z
N MET A 1 29.72 -25.82 -53.27
CA MET A 1 30.33 -25.44 -52.00
C MET A 1 30.76 -23.97 -51.89
N GLU A 2 30.60 -23.19 -52.95
CA GLU A 2 30.93 -21.75 -52.97
C GLU A 2 29.73 -20.83 -52.71
N GLU A 3 28.49 -21.31 -52.80
CA GLU A 3 27.30 -20.50 -52.53
C GLU A 3 26.82 -20.51 -51.07
N ILE A 4 27.37 -21.38 -50.22
CA ILE A 4 27.01 -21.46 -48.77
C ILE A 4 27.88 -20.53 -47.91
N ASN A 5 29.00 -20.03 -48.46
CA ASN A 5 29.92 -19.13 -47.73
C ASN A 5 29.61 -17.64 -47.87
N LYS A 6 28.62 -17.24 -48.70
CA LYS A 6 28.20 -15.83 -48.84
C LYS A 6 27.03 -15.42 -47.93
N GLN A 7 26.34 -16.36 -47.31
CA GLN A 7 25.21 -16.05 -46.42
C GLN A 7 25.58 -15.96 -44.94
N ASN A 8 26.79 -16.37 -44.52
CA ASN A 8 27.18 -16.32 -43.10
C ASN A 8 28.05 -15.12 -42.68
N ASN A 9 28.39 -14.22 -43.59
CA ASN A 9 29.15 -13.00 -43.25
C ASN A 9 28.29 -11.74 -43.15
N GLY A 10 26.96 -11.85 -43.19
CA GLY A 10 26.01 -10.73 -43.06
C GLY A 10 25.34 -10.59 -41.72
N MET A 11 25.67 -11.41 -40.69
CA MET A 11 24.88 -11.50 -39.46
C MET A 11 25.63 -11.14 -38.17
N TYR A 12 26.80 -10.52 -38.24
CA TYR A 12 27.58 -10.09 -37.07
C TYR A 12 28.01 -8.62 -37.13
N ALA A 13 27.14 -7.73 -37.64
CA ALA A 13 27.42 -6.29 -37.62
C ALA A 13 26.17 -5.48 -37.35
N GLN A 14 25.45 -5.80 -36.25
CA GLN A 14 24.40 -4.91 -35.71
C GLN A 14 24.04 -5.36 -34.32
N ASN A 15 24.84 -5.02 -33.29
CA ASN A 15 24.40 -4.97 -31.90
C ASN A 15 25.54 -4.52 -30.95
N ASP A 16 26.06 -3.29 -31.16
CA ASP A 16 26.99 -2.74 -30.18
C ASP A 16 26.81 -1.22 -29.92
N ASN A 17 25.60 -0.69 -30.12
CA ASN A 17 25.38 0.76 -29.91
C ASN A 17 24.36 1.16 -28.83
N ASP A 18 23.90 0.23 -28.04
CA ASP A 18 23.00 0.57 -26.90
C ASP A 18 23.58 0.29 -25.48
N SER A 19 24.89 0.16 -25.36
CA SER A 19 25.50 0.19 -24.03
C SER A 19 25.37 1.63 -23.48
N VAL A 20 24.38 1.81 -22.64
CA VAL A 20 24.25 3.04 -21.82
C VAL A 20 25.62 3.29 -21.20
N ASP A 21 26.28 4.39 -21.56
CA ASP A 21 27.62 4.73 -21.07
C ASP A 21 27.51 5.10 -19.59
N LEU A 22 27.40 4.08 -18.72
CA LEU A 22 27.25 4.17 -17.28
C LEU A 22 28.24 5.13 -16.64
N LYS A 23 29.47 5.20 -17.19
CA LYS A 23 30.50 6.08 -16.68
C LYS A 23 30.14 7.55 -16.88
N ASN A 24 29.59 7.91 -18.04
CA ASN A 24 29.17 9.28 -18.33
C ASN A 24 27.95 9.68 -17.47
N TRP A 25 27.01 8.76 -17.24
CA TRP A 25 25.90 9.01 -16.33
C TRP A 25 26.34 9.22 -14.87
N ILE A 26 27.26 8.41 -14.38
CA ILE A 26 27.84 8.56 -13.03
C ILE A 26 28.51 9.92 -12.88
N ILE A 27 29.30 10.36 -13.87
CA ILE A 27 29.96 11.68 -13.85
C ILE A 27 28.91 12.81 -13.84
N LYS A 28 27.83 12.68 -14.61
CA LYS A 28 26.73 13.65 -14.63
C LYS A 28 26.03 13.71 -13.26
N PHE A 29 25.71 12.57 -12.64
CA PHE A 29 25.14 12.55 -11.31
C PHE A 29 26.08 13.16 -10.24
N LEU A 30 27.36 12.84 -10.30
CA LEU A 30 28.37 13.40 -9.41
C LEU A 30 28.52 14.91 -9.58
N SER A 31 28.33 15.46 -10.78
CA SER A 31 28.37 16.92 -11.00
C SER A 31 27.23 17.67 -10.29
N TYR A 32 26.10 16.98 -10.00
CA TYR A 32 24.94 17.51 -9.30
C TYR A 32 24.78 16.94 -7.88
N TRP A 33 25.84 16.41 -7.27
CA TRP A 33 25.80 15.77 -5.94
C TRP A 33 25.09 16.59 -4.86
N TYR A 34 25.22 17.92 -4.93
CA TYR A 34 24.60 18.84 -3.97
C TYR A 34 23.07 18.78 -4.01
N LEU A 35 22.45 18.49 -5.18
CA LEU A 35 21.01 18.29 -5.28
C LEU A 35 20.57 17.03 -4.51
N PHE A 36 21.35 15.95 -4.61
CA PHE A 36 21.05 14.71 -3.88
C PHE A 36 21.12 14.93 -2.37
N VAL A 37 22.07 15.69 -1.89
CA VAL A 37 22.18 16.05 -0.47
C VAL A 37 20.99 16.90 -0.03
N ILE A 38 20.67 17.96 -0.77
CA ILE A 38 19.56 18.87 -0.42
C ILE A 38 18.23 18.13 -0.40
N PHE A 39 17.90 17.39 -1.46
CA PHE A 39 16.64 16.66 -1.54
C PHE A 39 16.60 15.45 -0.61
N GLY A 40 17.72 14.78 -0.37
CA GLY A 40 17.85 13.73 0.64
C GLY A 40 17.56 14.25 2.05
N CYS A 41 18.18 15.37 2.44
CA CYS A 41 17.90 16.03 3.72
C CYS A 41 16.43 16.50 3.81
N ALA A 42 15.87 17.06 2.73
CA ALA A 42 14.47 17.46 2.69
C ALA A 42 13.52 16.26 2.85
N GLY A 43 13.79 15.15 2.19
CA GLY A 43 13.03 13.91 2.33
C GLY A 43 13.07 13.35 3.76
N LEU A 44 14.24 13.36 4.39
CA LEU A 44 14.38 12.97 5.80
C LEU A 44 13.68 13.93 6.76
N ALA A 45 13.71 15.24 6.49
CA ALA A 45 12.99 16.24 7.28
C ALA A 45 11.48 16.06 7.19
N VAL A 46 10.94 15.81 5.99
CA VAL A 46 9.53 15.50 5.78
C VAL A 46 9.14 14.23 6.55
N SER A 47 9.94 13.16 6.46
CA SER A 47 9.72 11.92 7.21
C SER A 47 9.78 12.13 8.72
N TYR A 48 10.68 12.98 9.21
CA TYR A 48 10.74 13.34 10.63
C TYR A 48 9.47 14.06 11.07
N VAL A 49 9.03 15.06 10.31
CA VAL A 49 7.77 15.78 10.57
C VAL A 49 6.59 14.80 10.56
N TYR A 50 6.47 13.97 9.53
CA TYR A 50 5.41 12.95 9.45
C TYR A 50 5.42 12.02 10.67
N ASN A 51 6.57 11.44 11.03
CA ASN A 51 6.70 10.55 12.19
C ASN A 51 6.40 11.25 13.52
N ARG A 52 6.67 12.55 13.63
CA ARG A 52 6.45 13.35 14.84
C ARG A 52 4.98 13.69 15.05
N TYR A 53 4.24 13.93 13.94
CA TYR A 53 2.86 14.43 13.99
C TYR A 53 1.80 13.33 13.82
N THR A 54 2.17 12.16 13.30
CA THR A 54 1.24 11.04 13.16
C THR A 54 0.97 10.40 14.52
N SER A 55 -0.31 10.16 14.84
CA SER A 55 -0.74 9.47 16.06
C SER A 55 -0.20 8.04 16.09
N ARG A 56 0.27 7.61 17.26
CA ARG A 56 0.79 6.26 17.45
C ARG A 56 -0.34 5.24 17.47
N VAL A 57 -0.16 4.16 16.74
CA VAL A 57 -1.03 2.99 16.79
C VAL A 57 -0.27 1.87 17.47
N TYR A 58 -0.86 1.38 18.55
CA TYR A 58 -0.36 0.27 19.34
C TYR A 58 -1.01 -1.04 18.91
N GLN A 59 -0.30 -2.12 19.08
CA GLN A 59 -0.79 -3.48 18.85
C GLN A 59 -0.53 -4.32 20.08
N THR A 60 -1.56 -5.06 20.51
CA THR A 60 -1.46 -6.08 21.55
C THR A 60 -1.94 -7.42 21.02
N GLN A 61 -1.55 -8.50 21.68
CA GLN A 61 -1.92 -9.86 21.27
C GLN A 61 -2.24 -10.72 22.49
N ALA A 62 -3.09 -11.70 22.28
CA ALA A 62 -3.46 -12.73 23.26
C ALA A 62 -3.59 -14.09 22.55
N TYR A 63 -3.51 -15.16 23.32
CA TYR A 63 -3.60 -16.52 22.78
C TYR A 63 -4.80 -17.23 23.38
N LEU A 64 -5.61 -17.83 22.50
CA LEU A 64 -6.79 -18.61 22.85
C LEU A 64 -6.62 -20.05 22.33
N TYR A 65 -6.79 -21.02 23.19
CA TYR A 65 -6.89 -22.42 22.82
C TYR A 65 -8.35 -22.76 22.52
N ILE A 66 -8.61 -23.37 21.39
CA ILE A 66 -9.93 -23.86 20.97
C ILE A 66 -9.84 -25.39 20.92
N LYS A 67 -10.56 -26.06 21.79
CA LYS A 67 -10.57 -27.53 21.84
C LYS A 67 -11.27 -28.05 20.58
N GLU A 68 -10.57 -28.87 19.80
CA GLU A 68 -11.24 -29.64 18.74
C GLU A 68 -12.20 -30.63 19.40
N GLN A 69 -13.49 -30.51 19.08
CA GLN A 69 -14.38 -31.58 19.42
C GLN A 69 -13.99 -32.80 18.54
N THR A 70 -13.33 -33.77 19.16
CA THR A 70 -13.17 -35.08 18.55
C THR A 70 -14.56 -35.68 18.41
N VAL A 71 -15.09 -35.61 17.19
CA VAL A 71 -16.30 -36.40 16.86
C VAL A 71 -15.96 -37.83 17.19
N GLY A 72 -16.60 -38.37 18.23
CA GLY A 72 -16.55 -39.77 18.48
C GLY A 72 -16.83 -40.55 17.19
N ILE A 73 -16.20 -41.70 17.01
CA ILE A 73 -16.25 -42.51 15.80
C ILE A 73 -17.69 -42.52 15.28
N ASP A 74 -17.96 -41.80 14.22
CA ASP A 74 -19.28 -41.73 13.58
C ASP A 74 -19.53 -43.08 12.89
N PRO A 75 -20.48 -43.90 13.35
CA PRO A 75 -20.79 -45.17 12.72
C PRO A 75 -21.16 -45.01 11.24
N THR A 76 -21.67 -43.84 10.84
CA THR A 76 -22.02 -43.53 9.44
C THR A 76 -20.79 -43.28 8.58
N ALA A 77 -19.72 -42.75 9.12
CA ALA A 77 -18.44 -42.60 8.40
C ALA A 77 -17.81 -43.96 8.04
N MET A 78 -18.04 -45.01 8.86
CA MET A 78 -17.63 -46.36 8.54
C MET A 78 -18.41 -46.98 7.39
N ILE A 79 -19.65 -46.55 7.19
CA ILE A 79 -20.56 -47.10 6.15
C ILE A 79 -20.38 -46.33 4.82
N THR A 80 -20.15 -45.06 4.86
CA THR A 80 -20.08 -44.18 3.65
C THR A 80 -18.68 -43.94 3.12
N GLY A 81 -17.62 -44.32 3.86
CA GLY A 81 -16.22 -44.08 3.46
C GLY A 81 -15.82 -42.60 3.32
N MET A 82 -16.70 -41.67 3.67
CA MET A 82 -16.48 -40.23 3.61
C MET A 82 -16.26 -39.69 5.03
N SER A 83 -15.02 -39.60 5.44
CA SER A 83 -14.69 -38.78 6.60
C SER A 83 -14.75 -37.32 6.18
N PHE A 84 -15.84 -36.65 6.49
CA PHE A 84 -15.89 -35.19 6.43
C PHE A 84 -14.91 -34.68 7.51
N ARG A 85 -13.73 -34.28 7.08
CA ARG A 85 -12.80 -33.53 7.91
C ARG A 85 -13.52 -32.26 8.34
N ASN A 86 -13.91 -32.17 9.60
CA ASN A 86 -14.36 -30.91 10.21
C ASN A 86 -13.18 -29.92 10.34
N ALA A 87 -12.65 -29.46 9.20
CA ALA A 87 -11.77 -28.29 9.15
C ALA A 87 -12.54 -26.99 9.51
N GLY A 88 -13.87 -27.08 9.68
CA GLY A 88 -14.72 -25.93 9.92
C GLY A 88 -14.81 -25.46 11.38
N ASN A 89 -14.35 -26.21 12.37
CA ASN A 89 -14.64 -25.85 13.76
C ASN A 89 -13.79 -24.63 14.22
N VAL A 90 -12.49 -24.60 13.91
CA VAL A 90 -11.62 -23.46 14.29
C VAL A 90 -11.96 -22.22 13.47
N ASP A 91 -12.24 -22.35 12.18
CA ASP A 91 -12.62 -21.24 11.32
C ASP A 91 -13.96 -20.62 11.73
N ASN A 92 -14.93 -21.43 12.15
CA ASN A 92 -16.20 -20.96 12.69
C ASN A 92 -15.99 -20.19 14.01
N GLN A 93 -15.15 -20.67 14.89
CA GLN A 93 -14.81 -19.99 16.14
C GLN A 93 -14.06 -18.68 15.89
N ILE A 94 -13.19 -18.62 14.87
CA ILE A 94 -12.55 -17.39 14.42
C ILE A 94 -13.61 -16.38 13.91
N ALA A 95 -14.59 -16.83 13.14
CA ALA A 95 -15.68 -15.98 12.66
C ALA A 95 -16.53 -15.43 13.82
N ILE A 96 -16.81 -16.24 14.85
CA ILE A 96 -17.52 -15.81 16.06
C ILE A 96 -16.71 -14.74 16.83
N LEU A 97 -15.40 -14.95 17.01
CA LEU A 97 -14.52 -13.96 17.65
C LEU A 97 -14.52 -12.62 16.92
N GLN A 98 -14.66 -12.63 15.59
CA GLN A 98 -14.71 -11.43 14.76
C GLN A 98 -16.12 -10.84 14.62
N SER A 99 -17.15 -11.50 15.15
CA SER A 99 -18.54 -11.09 14.99
C SER A 99 -18.83 -9.74 15.63
N PHE A 100 -19.78 -9.02 15.05
CA PHE A 100 -20.26 -7.73 15.58
C PHE A 100 -20.84 -7.88 16.98
N LEU A 101 -21.69 -8.89 17.19
CA LEU A 101 -22.37 -9.13 18.45
C LEU A 101 -21.41 -9.37 19.64
N LEU A 102 -20.34 -10.13 19.40
CA LEU A 102 -19.36 -10.38 20.46
C LEU A 102 -18.56 -9.11 20.81
N LYS A 103 -18.20 -8.32 19.78
CA LYS A 103 -17.55 -7.01 19.96
C LYS A 103 -18.43 -6.04 20.72
N GLU A 104 -19.71 -6.02 20.40
CA GLU A 104 -20.71 -5.22 21.09
C GLU A 104 -20.82 -5.60 22.57
N ARG A 105 -20.96 -6.90 22.88
CA ARG A 105 -20.98 -7.39 24.27
C ARG A 105 -19.72 -7.00 25.03
N ALA A 106 -18.55 -7.16 24.41
CA ALA A 106 -17.30 -6.80 25.05
C ALA A 106 -17.19 -5.29 25.33
N ILE A 107 -17.68 -4.45 24.42
CA ILE A 107 -17.64 -2.98 24.58
C ILE A 107 -18.66 -2.51 25.61
N LYS A 108 -19.88 -3.09 25.64
CA LYS A 108 -20.92 -2.76 26.64
C LYS A 108 -20.51 -3.09 28.08
N ASN A 109 -19.56 -4.03 28.26
CA ASN A 109 -18.99 -4.37 29.57
C ASN A 109 -17.70 -3.61 29.91
N LEU A 110 -17.42 -2.52 29.16
CA LEU A 110 -16.26 -1.65 29.35
C LEU A 110 -16.72 -0.20 29.34
N ASP A 111 -16.19 0.62 30.22
CA ASP A 111 -16.49 2.04 30.32
C ASP A 111 -15.83 2.84 29.21
N PHE A 112 -16.28 2.63 27.94
CA PHE A 112 -15.73 3.26 26.76
C PHE A 112 -16.63 4.33 26.15
N GLU A 113 -17.82 4.52 26.70
CA GLU A 113 -18.81 5.49 26.22
C GLU A 113 -18.25 6.90 26.21
N VAL A 114 -17.37 7.23 27.17
CA VAL A 114 -16.69 8.52 27.20
C VAL A 114 -15.20 8.35 26.86
N SER A 115 -14.77 9.04 25.84
CA SER A 115 -13.34 9.16 25.50
C SER A 115 -12.82 10.52 25.92
N TYR A 116 -11.70 10.53 26.65
CA TYR A 116 -11.03 11.72 27.16
C TYR A 116 -9.79 12.04 26.35
N TYR A 117 -9.51 13.31 26.16
CA TYR A 117 -8.39 13.73 25.32
C TYR A 117 -7.64 14.91 25.94
N ILE A 118 -6.34 14.91 25.73
CA ILE A 118 -5.45 16.03 26.01
C ILE A 118 -4.93 16.60 24.69
N LYS A 119 -5.05 17.92 24.51
CA LYS A 119 -4.54 18.61 23.35
C LYS A 119 -3.15 19.13 23.67
N GLY A 120 -2.14 18.43 23.19
CA GLY A 120 -0.77 18.93 23.24
C GLY A 120 -0.54 20.05 22.20
N ARG A 121 0.65 20.67 22.23
CA ARG A 121 1.03 21.74 21.26
C ARG A 121 0.95 21.30 19.79
N VAL A 122 0.99 20.00 19.54
CA VAL A 122 1.21 19.45 18.19
C VAL A 122 0.19 18.35 17.85
N ALA A 123 -0.18 17.52 18.78
CA ALA A 123 -1.07 16.38 18.56
C ALA A 123 -2.02 16.21 19.75
N LYS A 124 -3.20 15.66 19.46
CA LYS A 124 -4.20 15.26 20.44
C LYS A 124 -3.91 13.82 20.86
N ALA A 125 -3.85 13.55 22.16
CA ALA A 125 -3.69 12.23 22.73
C ALA A 125 -4.95 11.81 23.49
N GLU A 126 -5.31 10.53 23.40
CA GLU A 126 -6.39 9.94 24.21
C GLU A 126 -5.86 9.62 25.60
N LEU A 127 -6.63 9.97 26.62
CA LEU A 127 -6.41 9.60 28.01
C LEU A 127 -7.32 8.43 28.35
N TYR A 128 -6.80 7.46 29.10
CA TYR A 128 -7.58 6.34 29.58
C TYR A 128 -7.06 5.90 30.96
N MET A 129 -7.93 5.86 31.94
CA MET A 129 -7.69 5.61 33.37
C MET A 129 -6.93 6.73 34.13
N ASP A 130 -6.13 7.54 33.45
CA ASP A 130 -5.38 8.67 34.03
C ASP A 130 -6.07 10.01 33.72
N ASN A 131 -7.39 10.01 33.59
CA ASN A 131 -8.17 11.20 33.31
C ASN A 131 -8.39 12.03 34.60
N PRO A 132 -8.20 13.36 34.57
CA PRO A 132 -8.35 14.21 35.73
C PRO A 132 -9.82 14.42 36.16
N PHE A 133 -10.77 14.06 35.32
CA PHE A 133 -12.21 14.11 35.60
C PHE A 133 -12.94 12.94 34.96
N THR A 134 -14.11 12.62 35.48
CA THR A 134 -15.03 11.63 34.93
C THR A 134 -16.34 12.29 34.54
N VAL A 135 -16.89 11.91 33.41
CA VAL A 135 -18.22 12.33 32.95
C VAL A 135 -19.19 11.21 33.23
N GLU A 136 -20.20 11.53 34.05
CA GLU A 136 -21.29 10.64 34.41
C GLU A 136 -22.57 11.13 33.75
N PHE A 137 -23.32 10.28 33.09
CA PHE A 137 -24.60 10.61 32.46
C PHE A 137 -25.65 9.52 32.74
N ASP A 138 -26.90 9.83 32.47
CA ASP A 138 -28.02 8.88 32.64
C ASP A 138 -28.24 8.14 31.30
N ASP A 139 -28.10 6.82 31.34
CA ASP A 139 -28.24 5.93 30.17
C ASP A 139 -29.67 5.91 29.61
N ASN A 140 -30.67 6.28 30.41
CA ASN A 140 -32.08 6.34 29.99
C ASN A 140 -32.43 7.63 29.24
N VAL A 141 -31.53 8.60 29.22
CA VAL A 141 -31.74 9.88 28.54
C VAL A 141 -30.95 9.88 27.21
N TYR A 142 -31.57 10.45 26.21
CA TYR A 142 -30.87 10.63 24.91
C TYR A 142 -29.71 11.60 25.09
N GLN A 143 -28.51 11.14 24.71
CA GLN A 143 -27.26 11.91 24.73
C GLN A 143 -26.82 12.26 23.32
N LEU A 144 -26.27 13.46 23.13
CA LEU A 144 -25.67 13.91 21.88
C LEU A 144 -24.30 13.24 21.74
N VAL A 145 -24.18 12.35 20.77
CA VAL A 145 -22.96 11.55 20.57
C VAL A 145 -22.08 12.08 19.46
N GLY A 146 -20.78 11.84 19.57
CA GLY A 146 -19.79 12.20 18.53
C GLY A 146 -19.34 13.67 18.57
N VAL A 147 -19.87 14.48 19.46
CA VAL A 147 -19.45 15.88 19.67
C VAL A 147 -18.33 15.93 20.70
N GLU A 148 -17.37 16.79 20.45
CA GLU A 148 -16.26 17.05 21.34
C GLU A 148 -16.56 18.24 22.25
N TYR A 149 -16.48 18.02 23.56
CA TYR A 149 -16.62 19.01 24.59
C TYR A 149 -15.25 19.39 25.13
N GLY A 150 -14.86 20.65 24.99
CA GLY A 150 -13.65 21.20 25.61
C GLY A 150 -13.92 21.54 27.07
N VAL A 151 -13.02 21.15 27.96
CA VAL A 151 -13.08 21.42 29.38
C VAL A 151 -11.83 22.18 29.79
N LYS A 152 -12.02 23.42 30.30
CA LYS A 152 -10.93 24.24 30.79
C LYS A 152 -11.16 24.52 32.29
N PHE A 153 -10.25 24.09 33.13
CA PHE A 153 -10.32 24.30 34.57
C PHE A 153 -10.04 25.76 34.92
N LEU A 154 -10.90 26.35 35.72
CA LEU A 154 -10.70 27.68 36.27
C LEU A 154 -10.08 27.60 37.69
N ASP A 155 -10.63 26.73 38.50
CA ASP A 155 -10.19 26.45 39.89
C ASP A 155 -10.63 25.03 40.29
N ASN A 156 -10.41 24.64 41.54
CA ASN A 156 -10.79 23.31 42.06
C ASN A 156 -12.32 23.05 42.10
N SER A 157 -13.12 24.09 41.87
CA SER A 157 -14.59 24.00 41.99
C SER A 157 -15.29 24.27 40.66
N ARG A 158 -14.66 24.96 39.68
CA ARG A 158 -15.30 25.44 38.46
C ARG A 158 -14.49 25.14 37.22
N TYR A 159 -15.21 24.87 36.14
CA TYR A 159 -14.63 24.69 34.79
C TYR A 159 -15.46 25.44 33.74
N VAL A 160 -14.85 25.77 32.62
CA VAL A 160 -15.53 26.25 31.41
C VAL A 160 -15.76 25.08 30.49
N LEU A 161 -17.00 24.84 30.12
CA LEU A 161 -17.41 23.84 29.13
C LEU A 161 -17.64 24.51 27.78
N MET A 162 -16.99 24.01 26.74
CA MET A 162 -17.07 24.55 25.38
C MET A 162 -17.43 23.46 24.38
N ALA A 163 -18.38 23.70 23.48
CA ALA A 163 -18.69 22.77 22.42
C ALA A 163 -19.08 23.50 21.13
N ASN A 164 -18.69 22.94 19.99
CA ASN A 164 -19.19 23.34 18.70
C ASN A 164 -20.14 22.25 18.20
N ILE A 165 -21.43 22.52 18.27
CA ILE A 165 -22.47 21.58 17.86
C ILE A 165 -22.82 21.87 16.41
N GLY A 166 -22.48 20.97 15.48
CA GLY A 166 -22.75 21.08 14.07
C GLY A 166 -24.20 20.78 13.69
N LYS A 167 -24.54 21.00 12.42
CA LYS A 167 -25.84 20.62 11.87
C LYS A 167 -25.96 19.10 11.75
N ASN A 168 -27.15 18.52 11.99
CA ASN A 168 -27.46 17.10 11.82
C ASN A 168 -26.71 16.15 12.77
N GLN A 169 -26.66 16.46 14.04
CA GLN A 169 -26.08 15.58 15.05
C GLN A 169 -26.98 14.37 15.37
N LYS A 170 -26.38 13.33 15.96
CA LYS A 170 -27.09 12.12 16.37
C LYS A 170 -27.29 12.09 17.86
N TYR A 171 -28.48 11.69 18.28
CA TYR A 171 -28.80 11.41 19.67
C TYR A 171 -28.93 9.90 19.85
N TYR A 172 -28.40 9.39 20.93
CA TYR A 172 -28.35 7.99 21.23
C TYR A 172 -28.82 7.73 22.67
N ASN A 173 -29.68 6.72 22.85
CA ASN A 173 -30.09 6.21 24.15
C ASN A 173 -29.35 4.92 24.44
N PHE A 174 -28.57 4.87 25.51
CA PHE A 174 -27.71 3.74 25.85
C PHE A 174 -28.49 2.54 26.36
N THR A 175 -29.62 2.76 27.10
CA THR A 175 -30.49 1.69 27.59
C THR A 175 -31.32 1.05 26.46
N ALA A 176 -31.91 1.87 25.60
CA ALA A 176 -32.74 1.39 24.49
C ALA A 176 -31.90 0.94 23.25
N ASP A 177 -30.62 1.27 23.19
CA ASP A 177 -29.68 1.01 22.09
C ASP A 177 -30.22 1.53 20.74
N GLU A 178 -30.75 2.75 20.75
CA GLU A 178 -31.37 3.33 19.57
C GLU A 178 -30.96 4.80 19.34
N TYR A 179 -31.03 5.18 18.06
CA TYR A 179 -30.79 6.55 17.63
C TYR A 179 -32.09 7.29 17.38
N VAL A 180 -32.15 8.53 17.82
CA VAL A 180 -33.11 9.49 17.29
C VAL A 180 -32.46 10.20 16.10
N VAL A 181 -32.93 9.91 14.92
CA VAL A 181 -32.45 10.49 13.68
C VAL A 181 -33.12 11.85 13.44
N LYS A 182 -32.29 12.91 13.41
CA LYS A 182 -32.59 14.26 12.88
C LYS A 182 -33.47 15.16 13.73
N ILE A 183 -32.90 15.72 14.74
CA ILE A 183 -33.29 17.08 15.07
C ILE A 183 -32.45 18.00 14.18
N LYS A 184 -33.11 18.72 13.24
CA LYS A 184 -32.46 19.78 12.46
C LYS A 184 -32.12 20.91 13.43
N GLN A 185 -30.84 21.00 13.82
CA GLN A 185 -30.36 22.06 14.68
C GLN A 185 -29.52 23.07 13.90
N PRO A 186 -29.59 24.37 14.23
CA PRO A 186 -28.61 25.32 13.76
C PRO A 186 -27.24 24.99 14.34
N GLU A 187 -26.19 25.37 13.64
CA GLU A 187 -24.84 25.33 14.19
C GLU A 187 -24.77 26.24 15.42
N MET A 188 -24.36 25.71 16.56
CA MET A 188 -24.34 26.44 17.82
C MET A 188 -23.00 26.27 18.52
N LYS A 189 -22.47 27.39 19.03
CA LYS A 189 -21.34 27.37 19.95
C LYS A 189 -21.90 27.46 21.37
N PHE A 190 -21.59 26.48 22.17
CA PHE A 190 -21.93 26.43 23.57
C PHE A 190 -20.69 26.76 24.40
N VAL A 191 -20.83 27.71 25.31
CA VAL A 191 -19.80 28.07 26.30
C VAL A 191 -20.52 28.38 27.59
N ASP A 192 -20.22 27.64 28.67
CA ASP A 192 -20.80 27.81 29.98
C ASP A 192 -19.76 27.59 31.08
N THR A 193 -19.97 28.19 32.25
CA THR A 193 -19.12 28.00 33.42
C THR A 193 -19.93 27.25 34.48
N VAL A 194 -19.45 26.05 34.80
CA VAL A 194 -20.17 25.09 35.63
C VAL A 194 -19.31 24.69 36.84
N PHE A 195 -19.95 24.33 37.97
CA PHE A 195 -19.26 23.72 39.11
C PHE A 195 -19.07 22.21 38.89
N PHE A 196 -17.98 21.66 39.38
CA PHE A 196 -17.79 20.21 39.40
C PHE A 196 -18.87 19.55 40.27
N GLY A 197 -19.47 18.47 39.78
CA GLY A 197 -20.57 17.75 40.42
C GLY A 197 -21.96 18.26 40.06
N ASP A 198 -22.09 19.47 39.52
CA ASP A 198 -23.39 19.97 39.05
C ASP A 198 -23.79 19.29 37.73
N THR A 199 -25.09 19.07 37.55
CA THR A 199 -25.64 18.50 36.33
C THR A 199 -25.74 19.56 35.25
N VAL A 200 -25.05 19.35 34.14
CA VAL A 200 -25.22 20.12 32.93
C VAL A 200 -26.42 19.56 32.17
N ASP A 201 -27.48 20.36 32.06
CA ASP A 201 -28.61 20.07 31.21
C ASP A 201 -28.74 21.20 30.19
N ASN A 202 -28.24 20.97 28.98
CA ASN A 202 -28.27 21.97 27.92
C ASN A 202 -29.39 21.73 26.90
N GLY A 203 -30.37 20.88 27.24
CA GLY A 203 -31.45 20.45 26.36
C GLY A 203 -31.01 19.43 25.27
N TYR A 204 -29.72 19.09 25.20
CA TYR A 204 -29.13 18.17 24.25
C TYR A 204 -28.42 17.01 24.92
N ASN A 205 -27.83 17.25 26.08
CA ASN A 205 -27.17 16.28 26.93
C ASN A 205 -27.49 16.56 28.38
N LYS A 206 -27.56 15.49 29.15
CA LYS A 206 -27.68 15.55 30.61
C LYS A 206 -26.57 14.74 31.24
N PHE A 207 -25.52 15.40 31.72
CA PHE A 207 -24.35 14.78 32.32
C PHE A 207 -23.81 15.66 33.46
N ARG A 208 -22.95 15.09 34.27
CA ARG A 208 -22.15 15.82 35.27
C ARG A 208 -20.66 15.47 35.12
N ILE A 209 -19.82 16.44 35.46
CA ILE A 209 -18.37 16.25 35.46
C ILE A 209 -17.92 16.20 36.92
N VAL A 210 -17.28 15.08 37.27
CA VAL A 210 -16.77 14.85 38.62
C VAL A 210 -15.24 14.88 38.56
N LEU A 211 -14.62 15.61 39.49
CA LEU A 211 -13.16 15.67 39.57
C LEU A 211 -12.61 14.37 40.16
N ASN A 212 -11.64 13.75 39.50
CA ASN A 212 -10.93 12.61 40.06
C ASN A 212 -9.86 13.12 41.03
N GLY A 213 -9.95 12.76 42.32
CA GLY A 213 -9.07 13.27 43.38
C GLY A 213 -7.59 12.95 43.14
N ASN A 214 -6.71 13.94 43.37
CA ASN A 214 -5.25 13.96 43.33
C ASN A 214 -4.59 14.72 42.20
N TYR A 215 -5.28 15.48 41.40
CA TYR A 215 -4.64 16.35 40.41
C TYR A 215 -4.49 17.77 40.97
N ASN A 216 -3.27 18.35 40.83
CA ASN A 216 -3.04 19.75 41.14
C ASN A 216 -3.67 20.60 40.02
N THR A 217 -4.72 21.33 40.33
CA THR A 217 -5.47 22.14 39.37
C THR A 217 -4.65 23.25 38.73
N ASP A 218 -3.58 23.73 39.40
CA ASP A 218 -2.71 24.76 38.86
C ASP A 218 -1.90 24.22 37.63
N GLU A 219 -1.52 22.94 37.63
CA GLU A 219 -0.83 22.31 36.52
C GLU A 219 -1.78 21.98 35.36
N ILE A 220 -3.06 21.74 35.64
CA ILE A 220 -4.07 21.32 34.65
C ILE A 220 -4.75 22.52 34.00
N SER A 221 -4.80 23.68 34.67
CA SER A 221 -5.45 24.92 34.15
C SER A 221 -4.83 25.42 32.81
N GLU A 222 -3.55 25.10 32.53
CA GLU A 222 -2.87 25.44 31.29
C GLU A 222 -3.08 24.41 30.19
N VAL A 223 -3.74 23.28 30.46
CA VAL A 223 -3.92 22.17 29.53
C VAL A 223 -5.31 22.18 28.91
N ASP A 224 -5.37 22.13 27.59
CA ASP A 224 -6.63 21.97 26.86
C ASP A 224 -7.10 20.50 26.96
N LEU A 225 -8.09 20.26 27.79
CA LEU A 225 -8.75 18.96 27.94
C LEU A 225 -10.04 18.92 27.12
N SER A 226 -10.41 17.74 26.67
CA SER A 226 -11.72 17.53 26.03
C SER A 226 -12.21 16.10 26.25
N PHE A 227 -13.53 15.92 26.15
CA PHE A 227 -14.14 14.59 26.14
C PHE A 227 -15.15 14.48 25.00
N ARG A 228 -15.51 13.24 24.69
CA ARG A 228 -16.53 12.92 23.68
C ARG A 228 -17.34 11.72 24.14
N ILE A 229 -18.68 11.85 24.09
CA ILE A 229 -19.59 10.72 24.30
C ILE A 229 -19.71 9.98 22.97
N ASN A 230 -19.46 8.67 22.98
CA ASN A 230 -19.48 7.82 21.80
C ASN A 230 -20.63 6.83 21.90
N ASP A 231 -21.30 6.58 20.80
CA ASP A 231 -22.24 5.46 20.65
C ASP A 231 -21.50 4.13 20.47
N TYR A 232 -22.14 3.00 20.81
CA TYR A 232 -21.54 1.68 20.72
C TYR A 232 -21.11 1.33 19.29
N LEU A 233 -21.89 1.70 18.28
CA LEU A 233 -21.54 1.43 16.87
C LEU A 233 -20.26 2.12 16.44
N SER A 234 -20.07 3.38 16.86
CA SER A 234 -18.85 4.16 16.61
C SER A 234 -17.64 3.54 17.32
N LEU A 235 -17.83 3.08 18.57
CA LEU A 235 -16.78 2.39 19.33
C LEU A 235 -16.39 1.07 18.67
N ILE A 236 -17.37 0.23 18.27
CA ILE A 236 -17.11 -1.03 17.57
C ILE A 236 -16.34 -0.79 16.26
N LYS A 237 -16.70 0.26 15.49
CA LYS A 237 -15.99 0.61 14.26
C LYS A 237 -14.56 1.09 14.52
N SER A 238 -14.34 1.84 15.59
CA SER A 238 -13.02 2.39 15.92
C SER A 238 -12.06 1.36 16.52
N MET A 239 -12.57 0.44 17.33
CA MET A 239 -11.80 -0.57 18.04
C MET A 239 -11.91 -1.99 17.44
N GLY A 240 -12.87 -2.20 16.53
CA GLY A 240 -13.25 -3.50 16.02
C GLY A 240 -12.25 -4.18 15.06
N ASN A 241 -11.12 -3.58 14.74
CA ASN A 241 -10.10 -4.19 13.91
C ASN A 241 -9.25 -5.19 14.71
N ILE A 242 -9.84 -6.37 14.96
CA ILE A 242 -9.13 -7.52 15.47
C ILE A 242 -8.75 -8.46 14.32
N THR A 243 -7.54 -9.00 14.39
CA THR A 243 -7.05 -10.02 13.47
C THR A 243 -6.88 -11.31 14.26
N VAL A 244 -7.54 -12.37 13.82
CA VAL A 244 -7.43 -13.70 14.44
C VAL A 244 -6.77 -14.63 13.45
N THR A 245 -5.69 -15.26 13.86
CA THR A 245 -4.92 -16.18 13.00
C THR A 245 -4.49 -17.40 13.82
N PRO A 246 -4.55 -18.61 13.26
CA PRO A 246 -3.94 -19.78 13.89
C PRO A 246 -2.45 -19.54 14.15
N SER A 247 -1.93 -19.99 15.28
CA SER A 247 -0.51 -19.80 15.65
C SER A 247 0.43 -20.53 14.68
N THR A 248 0.00 -21.69 14.17
CA THR A 248 0.65 -22.44 13.08
C THR A 248 -0.43 -23.03 12.18
N LYS A 249 -0.06 -23.48 11.00
CA LYS A 249 -1.03 -24.11 10.07
C LYS A 249 -1.68 -25.32 10.75
N ASN A 250 -3.02 -25.30 10.87
CA ASN A 250 -3.85 -26.30 11.59
C ASN A 250 -3.66 -26.34 13.12
N ALA A 251 -3.21 -25.25 13.75
CA ALA A 251 -3.16 -25.20 15.20
C ALA A 251 -4.53 -24.85 15.79
N THR A 252 -4.83 -25.48 16.91
CA THR A 252 -6.00 -25.17 17.74
C THR A 252 -5.80 -23.96 18.63
N VAL A 253 -4.55 -23.48 18.75
CA VAL A 253 -4.24 -22.21 19.41
C VAL A 253 -4.28 -21.08 18.38
N VAL A 254 -5.12 -20.10 18.63
CA VAL A 254 -5.24 -18.91 17.79
C VAL A 254 -4.60 -17.70 18.45
N ASN A 255 -3.91 -16.89 17.64
CA ASN A 255 -3.39 -15.60 18.06
C ASN A 255 -4.42 -14.52 17.70
N VAL A 256 -4.88 -13.79 18.70
CA VAL A 256 -5.84 -12.69 18.57
C VAL A 256 -5.11 -11.38 18.78
N VAL A 257 -5.12 -10.52 17.75
CA VAL A 257 -4.39 -9.27 17.71
C VAL A 257 -5.37 -8.11 17.64
N ALA A 258 -5.24 -7.14 18.54
CA ALA A 258 -5.99 -5.88 18.51
C ALA A 258 -5.08 -4.68 18.29
N ARG A 259 -5.58 -3.66 17.58
CA ARG A 259 -4.88 -2.41 17.31
C ARG A 259 -5.70 -1.20 17.73
N GLY A 260 -5.03 -0.18 18.26
CA GLY A 260 -5.69 1.06 18.68
C GLY A 260 -4.71 2.13 19.14
N ASN A 261 -5.26 3.27 19.56
CA ASN A 261 -4.46 4.46 19.86
C ASN A 261 -3.94 4.49 21.30
N HIS A 262 -4.51 3.70 22.22
CA HIS A 262 -4.10 3.66 23.61
C HIS A 262 -3.80 2.23 24.07
N PRO A 263 -2.59 1.93 24.61
CA PRO A 263 -2.15 0.56 24.91
C PRO A 263 -3.02 -0.14 25.95
N GLN A 264 -3.38 0.56 27.06
CA GLN A 264 -4.21 0.00 28.12
C GLN A 264 -5.62 -0.29 27.62
N LYS A 265 -6.21 0.63 26.84
CA LYS A 265 -7.58 0.52 26.32
C LYS A 265 -7.74 -0.70 25.41
N ILE A 266 -6.80 -0.89 24.45
CA ILE A 266 -6.84 -2.06 23.56
C ILE A 266 -6.57 -3.38 24.30
N THR A 267 -5.74 -3.35 25.35
CA THR A 267 -5.47 -4.52 26.18
C THR A 267 -6.72 -4.93 26.96
N ASN A 268 -7.41 -3.98 27.59
CA ASN A 268 -8.66 -4.23 28.31
C ASN A 268 -9.75 -4.72 27.37
N TYR A 269 -9.86 -4.10 26.17
CA TYR A 269 -10.81 -4.54 25.15
C TYR A 269 -10.55 -5.98 24.70
N LEU A 270 -9.31 -6.32 24.34
CA LEU A 270 -8.97 -7.66 23.90
C LEU A 270 -9.24 -8.71 24.96
N ASN A 271 -8.85 -8.42 26.20
CA ASN A 271 -9.08 -9.34 27.30
C ASN A 271 -10.58 -9.53 27.60
N GLN A 272 -11.37 -8.46 27.55
CA GLN A 272 -12.82 -8.57 27.73
C GLN A 272 -13.49 -9.33 26.58
N LEU A 273 -13.06 -9.09 25.34
CA LEU A 273 -13.55 -9.83 24.18
C LEU A 273 -13.34 -11.34 24.33
N LEU A 274 -12.16 -11.76 24.79
CA LEU A 274 -11.86 -13.17 25.01
C LEU A 274 -12.69 -13.75 26.18
N ARG A 275 -12.89 -12.98 27.24
CA ARG A 275 -13.78 -13.39 28.35
C ARG A 275 -15.21 -13.58 27.89
N GLU A 276 -15.74 -12.62 27.11
CA GLU A 276 -17.10 -12.72 26.58
C GLU A 276 -17.25 -13.92 25.62
N PHE A 277 -16.20 -14.24 24.87
CA PHE A 277 -16.20 -15.40 24.00
C PHE A 277 -16.31 -16.71 24.82
N VAL A 278 -15.49 -16.87 25.84
CA VAL A 278 -15.51 -18.05 26.73
C VAL A 278 -16.83 -18.13 27.53
N ASN A 279 -17.32 -16.99 28.04
CA ASN A 279 -18.59 -16.92 28.77
C ASN A 279 -19.77 -17.31 27.87
N ARG A 280 -19.79 -16.84 26.63
CA ARG A 280 -20.82 -17.20 25.65
C ARG A 280 -20.87 -18.72 25.40
N GLU A 281 -19.71 -19.37 25.23
CA GLU A 281 -19.67 -20.83 25.10
C GLU A 281 -20.28 -21.54 26.30
N LEU A 282 -19.94 -21.08 27.51
CA LEU A 282 -20.46 -21.64 28.76
C LEU A 282 -21.98 -21.39 28.90
N GLU A 283 -22.43 -20.17 28.57
CA GLU A 283 -23.88 -19.84 28.54
C GLU A 283 -24.66 -20.77 27.62
N LEU A 284 -24.14 -21.02 26.40
CA LEU A 284 -24.80 -21.91 25.44
C LEU A 284 -24.89 -23.35 25.96
N LYS A 285 -23.82 -23.86 26.57
CA LYS A 285 -23.82 -25.21 27.19
C LYS A 285 -24.78 -25.31 28.37
N ASN A 286 -24.84 -24.31 29.20
CA ASN A 286 -25.69 -24.30 30.40
C ASN A 286 -27.16 -24.11 30.05
N ARG A 287 -27.51 -23.41 28.99
CA ARG A 287 -28.88 -23.10 28.60
C ARG A 287 -29.75 -24.35 28.43
N VAL A 288 -29.22 -25.41 27.84
CA VAL A 288 -29.93 -26.70 27.69
C VAL A 288 -30.25 -27.31 29.05
N SER A 289 -29.28 -27.29 29.97
CA SER A 289 -29.49 -27.80 31.33
C SER A 289 -30.48 -26.95 32.11
N GLU A 290 -30.40 -25.63 31.97
CA GLU A 290 -31.30 -24.67 32.59
C GLU A 290 -32.76 -24.87 32.15
N ASN A 291 -33.00 -24.98 30.84
CA ASN A 291 -34.30 -25.25 30.29
C ASN A 291 -34.88 -26.59 30.81
N THR A 292 -34.00 -27.60 30.93
CA THR A 292 -34.36 -28.89 31.48
C THR A 292 -34.81 -28.77 32.96
N ILE A 293 -34.07 -28.02 33.76
CA ILE A 293 -34.41 -27.76 35.17
C ILE A 293 -35.75 -27.03 35.27
N LEU A 294 -35.96 -26.00 34.44
CA LEU A 294 -37.23 -25.26 34.42
C LEU A 294 -38.41 -26.18 34.06
N PHE A 295 -38.28 -27.05 33.06
CA PHE A 295 -39.30 -28.01 32.73
C PHE A 295 -39.61 -28.99 33.88
N ILE A 296 -38.55 -29.52 34.54
CA ILE A 296 -38.72 -30.43 35.67
C ILE A 296 -39.38 -29.70 36.84
N ASP A 297 -39.00 -28.45 37.11
CA ASP A 297 -39.62 -27.64 38.20
C ASP A 297 -41.11 -27.40 37.96
N GLU A 298 -41.52 -27.16 36.70
CA GLU A 298 -42.94 -27.05 36.33
C GLU A 298 -43.71 -28.37 36.57
N GLN A 299 -43.10 -29.54 36.21
CA GLN A 299 -43.70 -30.84 36.48
C GLN A 299 -43.77 -31.14 37.99
N LEU A 300 -42.70 -30.79 38.75
CA LEU A 300 -42.65 -30.97 40.20
C LEU A 300 -43.76 -30.23 40.96
N MET A 301 -44.07 -29.00 40.56
CA MET A 301 -45.14 -28.23 41.18
C MET A 301 -46.52 -28.99 41.11
N GLY A 302 -46.85 -29.51 39.93
CA GLY A 302 -48.12 -30.26 39.76
C GLY A 302 -48.15 -31.58 40.55
N ILE A 303 -47.00 -32.25 40.68
CA ILE A 303 -46.89 -33.50 41.41
C ILE A 303 -46.83 -33.26 42.90
N GLN A 304 -46.21 -32.23 43.40
CA GLN A 304 -46.19 -31.85 44.82
C GLN A 304 -47.56 -31.64 45.39
N ASP A 305 -48.45 -30.93 44.65
CA ASP A 305 -49.85 -30.71 45.01
C ASP A 305 -50.57 -32.06 45.11
N SER A 306 -50.37 -32.92 44.09
CA SER A 306 -50.98 -34.25 44.00
C SER A 306 -50.51 -35.16 45.13
N LEU A 307 -49.18 -35.11 45.46
CA LEU A 307 -48.56 -35.86 46.55
C LEU A 307 -49.12 -35.42 47.92
N SER A 308 -49.13 -34.14 48.17
CA SER A 308 -49.69 -33.60 49.43
C SER A 308 -51.14 -33.99 49.64
N LYS A 309 -51.94 -33.95 48.59
CA LYS A 309 -53.32 -34.40 48.62
C LYS A 309 -53.44 -35.93 48.88
N ALA A 310 -52.61 -36.75 48.18
CA ALA A 310 -52.63 -38.21 48.39
C ALA A 310 -52.14 -38.58 49.79
N GLU A 311 -51.15 -37.89 50.35
CA GLU A 311 -50.67 -38.07 51.71
C GLU A 311 -51.77 -37.71 52.72
N PHE A 312 -52.39 -36.58 52.56
CA PHE A 312 -53.48 -36.13 53.44
C PHE A 312 -54.68 -37.16 53.40
N ASP A 313 -55.08 -37.61 52.24
CA ASP A 313 -56.13 -38.59 52.05
C ASP A 313 -55.78 -39.94 52.77
N LEU A 314 -54.56 -40.41 52.56
CA LEU A 314 -54.03 -41.64 53.19
C LEU A 314 -54.02 -41.51 54.70
N GLN A 315 -53.44 -40.39 55.24
CA GLN A 315 -53.32 -40.14 56.66
C GLN A 315 -54.74 -40.07 57.32
N ASN A 316 -55.69 -39.39 56.69
CA ASN A 316 -57.07 -39.32 57.18
C ASN A 316 -57.77 -40.70 57.23
N PHE A 317 -57.54 -41.52 56.18
CA PHE A 317 -58.08 -42.87 56.21
C PHE A 317 -57.47 -43.74 57.28
N GLN A 318 -56.13 -43.63 57.49
CA GLN A 318 -55.43 -44.40 58.55
C GLN A 318 -55.84 -43.93 60.00
N LYS A 319 -56.10 -42.66 60.22
CA LYS A 319 -56.63 -42.16 61.48
C LYS A 319 -58.03 -42.58 61.87
N GLY A 320 -58.87 -42.85 60.80
CA GLY A 320 -60.25 -43.28 60.99
C GLY A 320 -60.43 -44.80 61.12
N ASN A 321 -59.40 -45.59 60.80
CA ASN A 321 -59.45 -47.06 60.84
C ASN A 321 -58.26 -47.64 61.58
N ASP A 322 -58.38 -47.90 62.89
CA ASP A 322 -57.35 -48.41 63.75
C ASP A 322 -56.76 -49.73 63.24
N PHE A 323 -55.44 -49.73 62.99
CA PHE A 323 -54.59 -50.88 62.76
C PHE A 323 -55.01 -51.86 61.62
N MET A 324 -55.35 -51.35 60.41
CA MET A 324 -55.46 -52.25 59.28
C MET A 324 -54.06 -52.51 58.62
N ASN A 325 -53.62 -53.74 58.80
CA ASN A 325 -52.48 -54.28 58.01
C ASN A 325 -53.00 -55.04 56.81
N LEU A 326 -52.37 -54.84 55.68
CA LEU A 326 -52.56 -55.63 54.44
C LEU A 326 -52.15 -57.07 54.79
N ASP A 327 -53.01 -58.04 54.40
CA ASP A 327 -52.58 -59.45 54.45
C ASP A 327 -51.49 -59.72 53.36
N ALA A 328 -50.94 -60.95 53.36
CA ALA A 328 -49.85 -61.30 52.45
C ALA A 328 -50.28 -61.21 50.96
N GLN A 329 -51.56 -61.51 50.67
CA GLN A 329 -52.04 -61.42 49.29
C GLN A 329 -52.27 -59.99 48.80
N ALA A 330 -52.80 -59.10 49.69
CA ALA A 330 -52.96 -57.69 49.43
C ALA A 330 -51.59 -56.96 49.29
N THR A 331 -50.59 -57.36 50.12
CA THR A 331 -49.23 -56.81 50.03
C THR A 331 -48.54 -57.20 48.72
N GLN A 332 -48.69 -58.42 48.24
CA GLN A 332 -48.10 -58.87 47.00
C GLN A 332 -48.78 -58.15 45.81
N LEU A 333 -50.10 -57.97 45.85
CA LEU A 333 -50.84 -57.22 44.81
C LEU A 333 -50.48 -55.74 44.83
N PHE A 334 -50.30 -55.13 46.00
CA PHE A 334 -49.82 -53.77 46.14
C PHE A 334 -48.43 -53.57 45.48
N ASN A 335 -47.48 -54.47 45.82
CA ASN A 335 -46.14 -54.37 45.24
C ASN A 335 -46.18 -54.52 43.72
N HIS A 336 -47.02 -55.40 43.20
CA HIS A 336 -47.18 -55.56 41.77
C HIS A 336 -47.78 -54.34 41.09
N LEU A 337 -48.86 -53.79 41.67
CA LEU A 337 -49.50 -52.56 41.16
C LEU A 337 -48.54 -51.38 41.30
N LYS A 338 -47.80 -51.23 42.39
CA LYS A 338 -46.79 -50.19 42.60
C LYS A 338 -45.76 -50.21 41.46
N ALA A 339 -45.23 -51.41 41.11
CA ALA A 339 -44.25 -51.55 40.06
C ALA A 339 -44.82 -51.16 38.65
N LEU A 340 -46.07 -51.56 38.37
CA LEU A 340 -46.76 -51.20 37.12
C LEU A 340 -47.08 -49.70 37.04
N GLU A 341 -47.49 -49.07 38.13
CA GLU A 341 -47.72 -47.63 38.19
C GLU A 341 -46.46 -46.79 38.10
N GLN A 342 -45.31 -47.29 38.65
CA GLN A 342 -44.01 -46.67 38.45
C GLN A 342 -43.62 -46.67 36.98
N GLN A 343 -43.75 -47.85 36.30
CA GLN A 343 -43.48 -47.94 34.87
C GLN A 343 -44.41 -47.06 34.05
N ARG A 344 -45.71 -46.99 34.44
CA ARG A 344 -46.68 -46.10 33.79
C ARG A 344 -46.27 -44.61 33.94
N GLY A 345 -45.82 -44.19 35.15
CA GLY A 345 -45.36 -42.85 35.42
C GLY A 345 -44.15 -42.45 34.60
N GLU A 346 -43.19 -43.39 34.46
CA GLU A 346 -42.02 -43.13 33.62
C GLU A 346 -42.38 -42.95 32.13
N VAL A 347 -43.30 -43.82 31.61
CA VAL A 347 -43.77 -43.75 30.25
C VAL A 347 -44.62 -42.47 30.01
N ASP A 348 -45.47 -42.05 31.00
CA ASP A 348 -46.28 -40.85 30.93
C ASP A 348 -45.38 -39.59 30.88
N LEU A 349 -44.33 -39.55 31.67
CA LEU A 349 -43.38 -38.46 31.68
C LEU A 349 -42.64 -38.36 30.37
N ASN A 350 -42.19 -39.51 29.81
CA ASN A 350 -41.55 -39.57 28.51
C ASN A 350 -42.50 -39.10 27.40
N LEU A 351 -43.77 -39.51 27.45
CA LEU A 351 -44.77 -39.07 26.51
C LEU A 351 -45.00 -37.58 26.58
N LYS A 352 -45.10 -37.00 27.78
CA LYS A 352 -45.23 -35.55 27.97
C LYS A 352 -44.01 -34.79 27.43
N TYR A 353 -42.81 -35.31 27.64
CA TYR A 353 -41.59 -34.76 27.07
C TYR A 353 -41.61 -34.79 25.53
N TYR A 354 -41.95 -35.95 24.93
CA TYR A 354 -42.03 -36.08 23.46
C TYR A 354 -43.07 -35.14 22.85
N MET A 355 -44.23 -34.97 23.50
CA MET A 355 -45.27 -34.05 23.06
C MET A 355 -44.80 -32.58 23.17
N ASN A 356 -44.10 -32.23 24.23
CA ASN A 356 -43.52 -30.92 24.41
C ASN A 356 -42.44 -30.63 23.35
N LEU A 357 -41.56 -31.60 23.13
CA LEU A 357 -40.50 -31.49 22.12
C LEU A 357 -41.11 -31.39 20.69
N LYS A 358 -42.16 -32.17 20.39
CA LYS A 358 -42.90 -32.07 19.13
C LYS A 358 -43.45 -30.67 18.92
N LYS A 359 -44.19 -30.17 19.89
CA LYS A 359 -44.79 -28.83 19.89
C LYS A 359 -43.70 -27.76 19.66
N TYR A 360 -42.57 -27.87 20.37
CA TYR A 360 -41.47 -26.97 20.22
C TYR A 360 -40.93 -26.96 18.78
N VAL A 361 -40.68 -28.15 18.21
CA VAL A 361 -40.13 -28.29 16.86
C VAL A 361 -41.13 -27.82 15.78
N GLU A 362 -42.43 -27.93 16.03
CA GLU A 362 -43.49 -27.42 15.14
C GLU A 362 -43.62 -25.89 15.21
N ASP A 363 -43.67 -25.30 16.42
CA ASP A 363 -44.02 -23.90 16.65
C ASP A 363 -42.84 -22.92 16.50
N ASN A 364 -41.59 -23.33 16.82
CA ASN A 364 -40.45 -22.41 17.03
C ASN A 364 -39.14 -22.88 16.37
N ILE A 365 -39.08 -22.82 15.04
CA ILE A 365 -37.86 -23.18 14.32
C ILE A 365 -36.72 -22.17 14.47
N ASN A 366 -37.01 -20.92 14.72
CA ASN A 366 -36.03 -19.84 14.77
C ASN A 366 -35.48 -19.57 16.17
N ASP A 367 -36.01 -20.18 17.21
CA ASP A 367 -35.64 -19.93 18.60
C ASP A 367 -35.20 -21.24 19.28
N VAL A 368 -33.96 -21.68 18.94
CA VAL A 368 -33.31 -22.88 19.52
C VAL A 368 -33.09 -22.75 21.02
N ASP A 369 -33.30 -21.55 21.55
CA ASP A 369 -33.02 -21.20 22.95
C ASP A 369 -33.89 -21.92 23.99
N LYS A 370 -34.99 -22.57 23.58
CA LYS A 370 -35.91 -23.27 24.48
C LYS A 370 -35.86 -24.80 24.40
N LEU A 371 -34.87 -25.34 23.73
CA LEU A 371 -34.75 -26.79 23.52
C LEU A 371 -34.29 -27.51 24.81
N ILE A 372 -34.95 -28.61 25.16
CA ILE A 372 -34.63 -29.44 26.32
C ILE A 372 -33.88 -30.67 25.84
N ALA A 373 -32.76 -31.03 26.49
CA ALA A 373 -31.97 -32.19 26.13
C ALA A 373 -32.68 -33.50 26.51
N PRO A 374 -32.86 -34.48 25.55
CA PRO A 374 -33.49 -35.75 25.85
C PRO A 374 -32.74 -36.55 26.93
N SER A 375 -31.41 -36.53 26.90
CA SER A 375 -30.58 -37.26 27.87
C SER A 375 -30.75 -36.78 29.32
N ALA A 376 -31.08 -35.50 29.52
CA ALA A 376 -31.33 -34.95 30.85
C ALA A 376 -32.62 -35.46 31.45
N MET A 377 -33.58 -35.89 30.62
CA MET A 377 -34.80 -36.54 31.05
C MET A 377 -34.65 -38.07 31.21
N GLY A 378 -33.44 -38.60 31.03
CA GLY A 378 -33.16 -40.04 31.11
C GLY A 378 -33.50 -40.81 29.84
N ILE A 379 -33.81 -40.15 28.77
CA ILE A 379 -34.10 -40.75 27.48
C ILE A 379 -32.78 -41.08 26.79
N GLN A 380 -32.49 -42.37 26.70
CA GLN A 380 -31.26 -42.87 26.09
C GLN A 380 -31.49 -43.31 24.64
N ASP A 381 -32.10 -42.45 23.83
CA ASP A 381 -32.19 -42.70 22.40
C ASP A 381 -31.05 -41.98 21.66
N PRO A 382 -30.10 -42.74 21.04
CA PRO A 382 -28.97 -42.15 20.37
C PRO A 382 -29.34 -41.33 19.16
N LEU A 383 -30.40 -41.70 18.41
CA LEU A 383 -30.87 -41.03 17.23
C LEU A 383 -31.52 -39.68 17.60
N LEU A 384 -32.41 -39.69 18.61
CA LEU A 384 -33.05 -38.48 19.11
C LEU A 384 -32.00 -37.47 19.62
N ASN A 385 -31.06 -37.92 20.44
CA ASN A 385 -29.99 -37.09 20.93
C ASN A 385 -29.16 -36.48 19.80
N LYS A 386 -28.77 -37.25 18.79
CA LYS A 386 -28.04 -36.79 17.61
C LYS A 386 -28.83 -35.75 16.81
N LEU A 387 -30.09 -36.02 16.51
CA LEU A 387 -30.94 -35.11 15.72
C LEU A 387 -31.14 -33.77 16.44
N VAL A 388 -31.37 -33.79 17.74
CA VAL A 388 -31.48 -32.56 18.57
C VAL A 388 -30.17 -31.79 18.58
N SER A 389 -29.02 -32.46 18.80
CA SER A 389 -27.70 -31.82 18.75
C SER A 389 -27.42 -31.20 17.39
N THR A 390 -27.67 -31.94 16.32
CA THR A 390 -27.47 -31.44 14.94
C THR A 390 -28.35 -30.23 14.63
N LEU A 391 -29.60 -30.22 15.12
CA LEU A 391 -30.50 -29.08 14.93
C LEU A 391 -29.95 -27.82 15.65
N VAL A 392 -29.43 -27.97 16.88
CA VAL A 392 -28.79 -26.88 17.64
C VAL A 392 -27.56 -26.37 16.92
N GLU A 393 -26.69 -27.28 16.43
CA GLU A 393 -25.47 -26.93 15.69
C GLU A 393 -25.77 -26.16 14.40
N LEU A 394 -26.70 -26.65 13.57
CA LEU A 394 -27.10 -25.98 12.33
C LEU A 394 -27.74 -24.64 12.56
N SER A 395 -28.52 -24.47 13.62
CA SER A 395 -29.14 -23.18 13.97
C SER A 395 -28.09 -22.16 14.46
N ALA A 396 -27.11 -22.60 15.22
CA ALA A 396 -25.97 -21.78 15.58
C ALA A 396 -25.14 -21.37 14.34
N GLU A 397 -24.87 -22.31 13.43
CA GLU A 397 -24.16 -22.06 12.19
C GLU A 397 -24.92 -21.07 11.29
N LYS A 398 -26.24 -21.22 11.15
CA LYS A 398 -27.10 -20.24 10.46
C LYS A 398 -26.95 -18.84 11.06
N SER A 399 -27.01 -18.73 12.38
CA SER A 399 -26.88 -17.45 13.08
C SER A 399 -25.52 -16.80 12.82
N ILE A 400 -24.46 -17.59 12.78
CA ILE A 400 -23.10 -17.10 12.46
C ILE A 400 -23.03 -16.64 10.99
N GLN A 401 -23.59 -17.43 10.07
CA GLN A 401 -23.53 -17.11 8.64
C GLN A 401 -24.34 -15.85 8.30
N LEU A 402 -25.42 -15.60 9.02
CA LEU A 402 -26.22 -14.36 8.89
C LEU A 402 -25.47 -13.10 9.36
N LEU A 403 -24.40 -13.22 10.16
CA LEU A 403 -23.56 -12.07 10.53
C LEU A 403 -22.72 -11.55 9.35
N THR A 404 -22.40 -12.43 8.38
CA THR A 404 -21.54 -12.09 7.24
C THR A 404 -22.25 -12.12 5.90
N SER A 405 -23.46 -12.71 5.84
CA SER A 405 -24.22 -12.97 4.63
C SER A 405 -25.70 -12.62 4.81
N THR A 406 -26.40 -12.44 3.71
CA THR A 406 -27.85 -12.22 3.71
C THR A 406 -28.60 -13.57 3.69
N GLU A 407 -29.86 -13.59 4.12
CA GLU A 407 -30.75 -14.77 4.06
C GLU A 407 -30.86 -15.40 2.66
N LYS A 408 -30.60 -14.61 1.61
CA LYS A 408 -30.65 -15.09 0.22
C LYS A 408 -29.32 -15.68 -0.27
N SER A 409 -28.28 -15.73 0.54
CA SER A 409 -27.01 -16.31 0.13
C SER A 409 -27.11 -17.83 -0.03
N PRO A 410 -26.45 -18.44 -1.03
CA PRO A 410 -26.49 -19.91 -1.23
C PRO A 410 -26.02 -20.69 0.00
N ALA A 411 -25.11 -20.16 0.79
CA ALA A 411 -24.61 -20.78 2.01
C ALA A 411 -25.70 -20.85 3.09
N VAL A 412 -26.44 -19.74 3.33
CA VAL A 412 -27.55 -19.72 4.29
C VAL A 412 -28.70 -20.62 3.82
N GLN A 413 -29.00 -20.59 2.52
CA GLN A 413 -30.03 -21.48 1.96
C GLN A 413 -29.68 -22.97 2.13
N SER A 414 -28.43 -23.35 1.93
CA SER A 414 -27.97 -24.73 2.17
C SER A 414 -28.11 -25.15 3.63
N ILE A 415 -27.83 -24.27 4.57
CA ILE A 415 -28.03 -24.53 6.00
C ILE A 415 -29.53 -24.65 6.31
N ASP A 416 -30.39 -23.81 5.73
CA ASP A 416 -31.84 -23.88 5.90
C ASP A 416 -32.44 -25.18 5.37
N GLU A 417 -31.95 -25.69 4.25
CA GLU A 417 -32.34 -27.01 3.73
C GLU A 417 -31.91 -28.11 4.72
N GLN A 418 -30.71 -28.09 5.27
CA GLN A 418 -30.24 -29.06 6.26
C GLN A 418 -31.07 -28.98 7.55
N ILE A 419 -31.38 -27.77 8.05
CA ILE A 419 -32.30 -27.57 9.17
C ILE A 419 -33.66 -28.18 8.88
N THR A 420 -34.21 -27.96 7.71
CA THR A 420 -35.52 -28.50 7.30
C THR A 420 -35.52 -30.03 7.21
N GLN A 421 -34.46 -30.61 6.66
CA GLN A 421 -34.29 -32.08 6.59
C GLN A 421 -34.14 -32.67 7.99
N THR A 422 -33.29 -32.08 8.83
CA THR A 422 -33.09 -32.53 10.22
C THR A 422 -34.36 -32.42 11.03
N LYS A 423 -35.14 -31.34 10.87
CA LYS A 423 -36.44 -31.14 11.47
C LYS A 423 -37.44 -32.27 11.07
N THR A 424 -37.52 -32.56 9.78
CA THR A 424 -38.42 -33.60 9.25
C THR A 424 -38.06 -34.95 9.86
N ALA A 425 -36.79 -35.32 9.86
CA ALA A 425 -36.30 -36.54 10.47
C ALA A 425 -36.56 -36.60 11.99
N LEU A 426 -36.35 -35.46 12.68
CA LEU A 426 -36.63 -35.33 14.11
C LEU A 426 -38.12 -35.49 14.41
N LEU A 427 -39.01 -34.85 13.68
CA LEU A 427 -40.48 -35.00 13.83
C LEU A 427 -40.95 -36.41 13.57
N GLU A 428 -40.41 -37.08 12.55
CA GLU A 428 -40.73 -38.50 12.27
C GLU A 428 -40.27 -39.38 13.45
N ASN A 429 -39.04 -39.20 13.94
CA ASN A 429 -38.54 -39.93 15.09
C ASN A 429 -39.39 -39.69 16.36
N ILE A 430 -39.71 -38.43 16.66
CA ILE A 430 -40.58 -38.07 17.81
C ILE A 430 -41.98 -38.72 17.67
N ASN A 431 -42.59 -38.66 16.48
CA ASN A 431 -43.89 -39.30 16.27
C ASN A 431 -43.84 -40.82 16.48
N ASN A 432 -42.79 -41.48 16.03
CA ASN A 432 -42.56 -42.89 16.30
C ASN A 432 -42.41 -43.17 17.80
N MET A 433 -41.68 -42.31 18.52
CA MET A 433 -41.55 -42.44 19.96
C MET A 433 -42.86 -42.21 20.73
N ILE A 434 -43.64 -41.21 20.29
CA ILE A 434 -44.97 -40.98 20.85
C ILE A 434 -45.85 -42.20 20.65
N SER A 435 -45.89 -42.76 19.41
CA SER A 435 -46.68 -43.96 19.11
C SER A 435 -46.21 -45.13 19.96
N ASN A 436 -44.91 -45.38 20.07
CA ASN A 436 -44.38 -46.46 20.91
C ASN A 436 -44.71 -46.26 22.39
N ALA A 437 -44.54 -45.05 22.92
CA ALA A 437 -44.89 -44.73 24.29
C ALA A 437 -46.40 -44.90 24.58
N GLN A 438 -47.26 -44.52 23.60
CA GLN A 438 -48.70 -44.74 23.70
C GLN A 438 -49.07 -46.24 23.72
N MET A 439 -48.47 -47.04 22.84
CA MET A 439 -48.66 -48.50 22.84
C MET A 439 -48.19 -49.14 24.16
N THR A 440 -47.02 -48.75 24.65
CA THR A 440 -46.52 -49.23 25.93
C THR A 440 -47.41 -48.79 27.08
N MET A 441 -47.92 -47.57 27.08
CA MET A 441 -48.89 -47.07 28.05
C MET A 441 -50.18 -47.92 28.04
N GLU A 442 -50.71 -48.20 26.86
CA GLU A 442 -51.91 -49.03 26.71
C GLU A 442 -51.66 -50.46 27.23
N GLU A 443 -50.52 -51.07 26.95
CA GLU A 443 -50.14 -52.39 27.48
C GLU A 443 -50.04 -52.37 29.02
N ILE A 444 -49.44 -51.34 29.59
CA ILE A 444 -49.37 -51.18 31.06
C ILE A 444 -50.75 -50.97 31.62
N ASP A 445 -51.61 -50.16 30.98
CA ASP A 445 -53.00 -49.89 31.44
C ASP A 445 -53.81 -51.19 31.43
N VAL A 446 -53.63 -52.10 30.43
CA VAL A 446 -54.27 -53.41 30.45
C VAL A 446 -53.82 -54.23 31.65
N LYS A 447 -52.51 -54.28 31.93
CA LYS A 447 -51.93 -55.00 33.09
C LYS A 447 -52.40 -54.41 34.43
N VAL A 448 -52.49 -53.08 34.54
CA VAL A 448 -53.04 -52.37 35.71
C VAL A 448 -54.53 -52.68 35.90
N ASN A 449 -55.30 -52.75 34.80
CA ASN A 449 -56.72 -53.14 34.86
C ASN A 449 -56.92 -54.59 35.30
N GLU A 450 -56.11 -55.51 34.78
CA GLU A 450 -56.13 -56.92 35.20
C GLU A 450 -55.82 -57.08 36.69
N ALA A 451 -54.75 -56.38 37.17
CA ALA A 451 -54.41 -56.36 38.57
C ALA A 451 -55.53 -55.71 39.43
N SER A 452 -56.19 -54.66 38.94
CA SER A 452 -57.29 -53.98 39.64
C SER A 452 -58.55 -54.80 39.74
N VAL A 453 -58.77 -55.72 38.80
CA VAL A 453 -59.89 -56.68 38.95
C VAL A 453 -59.67 -57.58 40.19
N LYS A 454 -58.42 -58.04 40.40
CA LYS A 454 -58.09 -58.85 41.60
C LYS A 454 -58.17 -58.03 42.89
N VAL A 455 -58.01 -56.75 42.83
CA VAL A 455 -58.22 -55.81 43.96
C VAL A 455 -59.68 -55.73 44.37
N LYS A 456 -60.63 -55.95 43.44
CA LYS A 456 -62.05 -55.93 43.73
C LYS A 456 -62.48 -57.16 44.58
N GLU A 457 -61.73 -58.22 44.60
CA GLU A 457 -61.94 -59.40 45.43
C GLU A 457 -61.56 -59.20 46.86
N LEU A 458 -60.76 -58.16 47.22
CA LEU A 458 -60.36 -57.86 48.59
C LEU A 458 -61.47 -57.21 49.37
N PRO A 459 -61.45 -57.34 50.73
CA PRO A 459 -62.31 -56.62 51.66
C PRO A 459 -62.33 -55.11 51.38
N ASN A 460 -63.54 -54.51 51.56
CA ASN A 460 -63.73 -53.10 51.18
C ASN A 460 -62.71 -52.12 51.79
N SER A 461 -62.38 -52.35 53.05
CA SER A 461 -61.40 -51.51 53.74
C SER A 461 -59.96 -51.68 53.23
N GLN A 462 -59.52 -52.90 52.95
CA GLN A 462 -58.22 -53.17 52.32
C GLN A 462 -58.09 -52.60 50.90
N ARG A 463 -59.19 -52.67 50.14
CA ARG A 463 -59.25 -52.08 48.79
C ARG A 463 -59.15 -50.55 48.83
N LEU A 464 -59.76 -49.88 49.82
CA LEU A 464 -59.65 -48.42 49.93
C LEU A 464 -58.28 -48.01 50.44
N LEU A 465 -57.69 -48.71 51.44
CA LEU A 465 -56.33 -48.48 51.89
C LEU A 465 -55.35 -48.60 50.72
N LEU A 466 -55.42 -49.71 50.02
CA LEU A 466 -54.56 -49.99 48.80
C LEU A 466 -54.72 -48.92 47.75
N GLY A 467 -55.98 -48.36 47.58
CA GLY A 467 -56.18 -47.25 46.69
C GLY A 467 -55.50 -45.95 47.11
N TYR A 468 -55.51 -45.65 48.40
CA TYR A 468 -54.83 -44.44 48.92
C TYR A 468 -53.29 -44.67 48.96
N GLU A 469 -52.78 -45.79 49.38
CA GLU A 469 -51.37 -46.13 49.38
C GLU A 469 -50.79 -46.13 47.97
N ARG A 470 -51.53 -46.60 47.00
CA ARG A 470 -51.14 -46.60 45.60
C ARG A 470 -51.00 -45.18 45.05
N LYS A 471 -51.97 -44.30 45.32
CA LYS A 471 -51.89 -42.93 44.87
C LYS A 471 -50.73 -42.18 45.50
N PHE A 472 -50.53 -42.40 46.79
CA PHE A 472 -49.39 -41.84 47.52
C PHE A 472 -48.07 -42.34 46.91
N ALA A 473 -47.91 -43.65 46.80
CA ALA A 473 -46.67 -44.27 46.30
C ALA A 473 -46.36 -43.89 44.83
N TYR A 474 -47.40 -43.72 44.02
CA TYR A 474 -47.21 -43.22 42.62
C TYR A 474 -46.67 -41.81 42.62
N ASN A 475 -47.32 -40.88 43.31
CA ASN A 475 -46.85 -39.50 43.36
C ASN A 475 -45.51 -39.34 44.04
N ASP A 476 -45.25 -40.12 45.12
CA ASP A 476 -43.96 -40.11 45.82
C ASP A 476 -42.82 -40.60 44.96
N ASN A 477 -43.01 -41.71 44.22
CA ASN A 477 -41.98 -42.24 43.31
C ASN A 477 -41.72 -41.27 42.17
N LEU A 478 -42.74 -40.64 41.60
CA LEU A 478 -42.61 -39.68 40.51
C LEU A 478 -41.94 -38.40 40.98
N TYR A 479 -42.26 -37.92 42.21
CA TYR A 479 -41.59 -36.80 42.79
C TYR A 479 -40.08 -37.08 43.01
N ASN A 480 -39.78 -38.21 43.59
CA ASN A 480 -38.40 -38.61 43.86
C ASN A 480 -37.60 -38.77 42.56
N PHE A 481 -38.22 -39.37 41.51
CA PHE A 481 -37.62 -39.49 40.19
C PHE A 481 -37.29 -38.12 39.60
N LEU A 482 -38.24 -37.19 39.58
CA LEU A 482 -38.02 -35.84 39.08
C LEU A 482 -37.00 -35.08 39.88
N MET A 483 -37.00 -35.22 41.23
CA MET A 483 -35.97 -34.61 42.09
C MET A 483 -34.59 -35.18 41.81
N GLN A 484 -34.48 -36.46 41.50
CA GLN A 484 -33.24 -37.07 41.09
C GLN A 484 -32.78 -36.46 39.73
N LYS A 485 -33.70 -36.41 38.73
CA LYS A 485 -33.39 -35.85 37.42
C LYS A 485 -33.03 -34.35 37.47
N ARG A 486 -33.70 -33.59 38.33
CA ARG A 486 -33.35 -32.18 38.63
C ARG A 486 -31.90 -32.08 39.13
N SER A 487 -31.57 -32.93 40.12
CA SER A 487 -30.20 -32.96 40.69
C SER A 487 -29.16 -33.38 39.68
N GLU A 488 -29.44 -34.36 38.84
CA GLU A 488 -28.58 -34.78 37.71
C GLU A 488 -28.35 -33.59 36.73
N ALA A 489 -29.39 -32.88 36.34
CA ALA A 489 -29.30 -31.73 35.44
C ALA A 489 -28.50 -30.58 36.07
N GLN A 490 -28.67 -30.34 37.39
CA GLN A 490 -27.88 -29.35 38.14
C GLN A 490 -26.39 -29.76 38.21
N ILE A 491 -26.08 -31.01 38.41
CA ILE A 491 -24.69 -31.53 38.43
C ILE A 491 -24.07 -31.35 37.04
N VAL A 492 -24.78 -31.67 35.96
CA VAL A 492 -24.31 -31.46 34.57
C VAL A 492 -24.04 -29.99 34.34
N MET A 493 -24.97 -29.11 34.71
CA MET A 493 -24.80 -27.65 34.57
C MET A 493 -23.58 -27.15 35.34
N ALA A 494 -23.37 -27.61 36.58
CA ALA A 494 -22.25 -27.20 37.42
C ALA A 494 -20.90 -27.76 36.92
N SER A 495 -20.91 -28.88 36.20
CA SER A 495 -19.70 -29.52 35.66
C SER A 495 -19.33 -29.02 34.27
N ASN A 496 -20.21 -28.27 33.58
CA ASN A 496 -19.90 -27.74 32.28
C ASN A 496 -18.72 -26.78 32.34
N THR A 497 -17.79 -26.92 31.40
CA THR A 497 -16.66 -26.03 31.16
C THR A 497 -16.73 -25.53 29.74
N ALA A 498 -16.19 -24.34 29.48
CA ALA A 498 -16.03 -23.87 28.11
C ALA A 498 -15.04 -24.78 27.32
N ASP A 499 -15.27 -24.88 26.02
CA ASP A 499 -14.35 -25.65 25.14
C ASP A 499 -13.12 -24.80 24.78
N SER A 500 -13.20 -23.50 24.97
CA SER A 500 -12.08 -22.59 24.72
C SER A 500 -11.49 -22.09 26.03
N GLU A 501 -10.16 -22.00 26.06
CA GLU A 501 -9.40 -21.53 27.20
C GLU A 501 -8.43 -20.40 26.79
N ILE A 502 -8.37 -19.34 27.59
CA ILE A 502 -7.43 -18.25 27.37
C ILE A 502 -6.05 -18.69 27.87
N VAL A 503 -5.15 -19.01 26.92
CA VAL A 503 -3.79 -19.46 27.23
C VAL A 503 -2.95 -18.32 27.79
N ASP A 504 -3.03 -17.14 27.14
CA ASP A 504 -2.32 -15.95 27.61
C ASP A 504 -3.14 -14.70 27.32
N PHE A 505 -3.30 -13.89 28.36
CA PHE A 505 -3.97 -12.61 28.28
C PHE A 505 -3.07 -11.55 27.67
N ALA A 506 -3.68 -10.60 26.98
CA ALA A 506 -2.97 -9.43 26.51
C ALA A 506 -2.42 -8.61 27.70
N ARG A 507 -1.18 -8.12 27.56
CA ARG A 507 -0.49 -7.34 28.61
C ARG A 507 0.02 -6.04 28.01
N VAL A 508 -0.18 -4.95 28.75
CA VAL A 508 0.29 -3.61 28.33
C VAL A 508 1.80 -3.58 28.09
N ALA A 509 2.56 -4.26 28.94
CA ALA A 509 4.01 -4.34 28.83
C ALA A 509 4.51 -4.99 27.51
N LEU A 510 3.65 -5.78 26.84
CA LEU A 510 3.96 -6.46 25.57
C LEU A 510 3.37 -5.73 24.37
N THR A 511 2.73 -4.57 24.55
CA THR A 511 2.23 -3.78 23.42
C THR A 511 3.37 -3.18 22.61
N THR A 512 3.23 -3.25 21.28
CA THR A 512 4.21 -2.72 20.34
C THR A 512 3.62 -1.59 19.52
N ILE A 513 4.46 -0.61 19.12
CA ILE A 513 4.05 0.47 18.22
C ILE A 513 4.17 -0.05 16.78
N VAL A 514 3.05 -0.10 16.06
CA VAL A 514 3.00 -0.57 14.66
C VAL A 514 3.04 0.59 13.67
N SER A 515 2.48 1.74 14.04
CA SER A 515 2.46 2.95 13.21
C SER A 515 2.72 4.19 14.08
N PRO A 516 3.48 5.17 13.55
CA PRO A 516 4.23 5.14 12.29
C PRO A 516 5.46 4.22 12.38
N ASN A 517 5.72 3.47 11.32
CA ASN A 517 6.97 2.71 11.23
C ASN A 517 8.10 3.67 10.84
N THR A 518 8.79 4.21 11.85
CA THR A 518 9.80 5.26 11.69
C THR A 518 10.92 4.86 10.73
N LYS A 519 11.39 3.60 10.79
CA LYS A 519 12.47 3.10 9.93
C LYS A 519 12.06 3.07 8.45
N ILE A 520 10.88 2.55 8.17
CA ILE A 520 10.36 2.48 6.79
C ILE A 520 10.09 3.88 6.25
N ASN A 521 9.49 4.78 7.05
CA ASN A 521 9.21 6.14 6.63
C ASN A 521 10.48 6.93 6.29
N TYR A 522 11.55 6.81 7.08
CA TYR A 522 12.86 7.42 6.76
C TYR A 522 13.46 6.81 5.49
N LEU A 523 13.34 5.49 5.30
CA LEU A 523 13.82 4.84 4.08
C LEU A 523 13.07 5.37 2.85
N ILE A 524 11.74 5.44 2.93
CA ILE A 524 10.90 5.97 1.83
C ILE A 524 11.26 7.43 1.55
N GLY A 525 11.39 8.26 2.58
CA GLY A 525 11.75 9.67 2.42
C GLY A 525 13.12 9.86 1.79
N LEU A 526 14.10 9.04 2.17
CA LEU A 526 15.45 9.06 1.58
C LEU A 526 15.40 8.64 0.10
N VAL A 527 14.72 7.54 -0.21
CA VAL A 527 14.61 7.03 -1.59
C VAL A 527 13.91 8.05 -2.49
N LEU A 528 12.79 8.62 -2.05
CA LEU A 528 12.08 9.67 -2.81
C LEU A 528 12.93 10.93 -2.97
N GLY A 529 13.65 11.32 -1.91
CA GLY A 529 14.58 12.44 -1.94
C GLY A 529 15.71 12.26 -2.95
N LEU A 530 16.20 11.04 -3.15
CA LEU A 530 17.23 10.73 -4.14
C LEU A 530 16.67 10.55 -5.57
N LEU A 531 15.45 10.07 -5.71
CA LEU A 531 14.80 9.87 -7.02
C LEU A 531 14.47 11.19 -7.72
N ILE A 532 14.02 12.21 -6.99
CA ILE A 532 13.64 13.50 -7.56
C ILE A 532 14.79 14.15 -8.35
N PRO A 533 15.99 14.36 -7.77
CA PRO A 533 17.11 14.93 -8.52
C PRO A 533 17.61 14.02 -9.64
N ALA A 534 17.55 12.70 -9.47
CA ALA A 534 17.92 11.77 -10.52
C ALA A 534 17.00 11.93 -11.74
N LEU A 535 15.69 11.95 -11.52
CA LEU A 535 14.70 12.17 -12.58
C LEU A 535 14.88 13.53 -13.25
N PHE A 536 15.14 14.59 -12.46
CA PHE A 536 15.39 15.92 -12.98
C PHE A 536 16.60 15.96 -13.93
N ILE A 537 17.70 15.28 -13.56
CA ILE A 537 18.91 15.22 -14.38
C ILE A 537 18.63 14.43 -15.68
N ILE A 538 17.91 13.31 -15.58
CA ILE A 538 17.54 12.50 -16.75
C ILE A 538 16.66 13.32 -17.70
N LEU A 539 15.63 13.99 -17.19
CA LEU A 539 14.73 14.83 -18.01
C LEU A 539 15.50 15.98 -18.66
N LYS A 540 16.37 16.65 -17.90
CA LYS A 540 17.20 17.74 -18.43
C LYS A 540 18.09 17.27 -19.59
N GLU A 541 18.68 16.10 -19.49
CA GLU A 541 19.52 15.52 -20.55
C GLU A 541 18.68 15.06 -21.75
N PHE A 542 17.51 14.47 -21.49
CA PHE A 542 16.60 14.03 -22.55
C PHE A 542 16.14 15.19 -23.44
N PHE A 543 15.89 16.37 -22.86
CA PHE A 543 15.49 17.57 -23.60
C PHE A 543 16.69 18.35 -24.18
N ASN A 544 17.93 17.88 -24.03
CA ASN A 544 19.11 18.56 -24.53
C ASN A 544 19.32 18.25 -26.02
N VAL A 545 18.90 19.16 -26.89
CA VAL A 545 19.01 19.06 -28.34
C VAL A 545 20.33 19.59 -28.90
N LYS A 546 21.26 20.06 -28.06
CA LYS A 546 22.51 20.65 -28.48
C LYS A 546 23.61 19.60 -28.59
N LEU A 547 24.49 19.75 -29.57
CA LEU A 547 25.70 18.95 -29.76
C LEU A 547 26.67 19.20 -28.59
N MET A 548 26.91 18.18 -27.78
CA MET A 548 27.75 18.30 -26.59
C MET A 548 29.02 17.46 -26.66
N GLU A 549 28.99 16.32 -27.34
CA GLU A 549 30.08 15.35 -27.37
C GLU A 549 30.46 14.98 -28.80
N ARG A 550 31.69 14.48 -28.96
CA ARG A 550 32.16 13.96 -30.24
C ARG A 550 31.24 12.87 -30.80
N LYS A 551 30.72 11.99 -29.91
CA LYS A 551 29.77 10.93 -30.32
C LYS A 551 28.50 11.48 -30.98
N ASP A 552 28.08 12.68 -30.60
CA ASP A 552 26.91 13.33 -31.21
C ASP A 552 27.14 13.61 -32.73
N VAL A 553 28.39 13.91 -33.09
CA VAL A 553 28.79 14.12 -34.48
C VAL A 553 28.94 12.78 -35.21
N GLU A 554 29.62 11.81 -34.61
CA GLU A 554 29.82 10.47 -35.16
C GLU A 554 28.50 9.73 -35.43
N ASN A 555 27.48 9.95 -34.55
CA ASN A 555 26.13 9.38 -34.72
C ASN A 555 25.29 10.10 -35.80
N ALA A 556 25.73 11.26 -36.27
CA ALA A 556 24.97 12.06 -37.23
C ALA A 556 25.53 11.93 -38.67
N THR A 557 26.79 11.55 -38.85
CA THR A 557 27.47 11.52 -40.15
C THR A 557 28.65 10.56 -40.14
N ASP A 558 28.89 9.92 -41.29
CA ASP A 558 30.08 9.10 -41.55
C ASP A 558 31.28 9.97 -42.03
N ALA A 559 31.09 11.28 -42.20
CA ALA A 559 32.15 12.20 -42.59
C ALA A 559 33.25 12.28 -41.52
N PRO A 560 34.56 12.22 -41.92
CA PRO A 560 35.65 12.24 -40.95
C PRO A 560 35.72 13.55 -40.17
N ILE A 561 35.90 13.44 -38.85
CA ILE A 561 36.17 14.58 -37.97
C ILE A 561 37.67 14.90 -38.08
N ILE A 562 38.00 15.95 -38.87
CA ILE A 562 39.40 16.30 -39.18
C ILE A 562 40.09 17.11 -38.07
N GLY A 563 39.32 17.72 -37.15
CA GLY A 563 39.89 18.51 -36.08
C GLY A 563 38.91 18.85 -34.96
N GLN A 564 39.45 19.05 -33.78
CA GLN A 564 38.73 19.46 -32.56
C GLN A 564 39.42 20.68 -31.99
N VAL A 565 38.78 21.86 -32.11
CA VAL A 565 39.39 23.14 -31.68
C VAL A 565 38.82 23.55 -30.34
N PRO A 566 39.67 23.70 -29.30
CA PRO A 566 39.20 24.16 -27.99
C PRO A 566 38.73 25.62 -27.99
N VAL A 567 37.97 26.04 -26.96
CA VAL A 567 37.64 27.45 -26.74
C VAL A 567 38.93 28.22 -26.54
N VAL A 568 39.08 29.28 -27.33
CA VAL A 568 40.19 30.21 -27.23
C VAL A 568 39.69 31.49 -26.62
N ASP A 569 40.29 31.91 -25.52
CA ASP A 569 40.07 33.24 -24.91
C ASP A 569 40.92 34.34 -25.63
N ALA A 570 41.07 34.20 -26.94
CA ALA A 570 41.95 35.08 -27.74
C ALA A 570 41.15 36.20 -28.37
N VAL A 571 41.74 37.37 -28.37
CA VAL A 571 41.21 38.61 -28.98
C VAL A 571 41.46 38.61 -30.50
N SER A 572 42.23 37.69 -31.04
CA SER A 572 42.66 37.67 -32.49
C SER A 572 42.13 36.46 -33.22
N GLU A 573 41.44 36.68 -34.35
CA GLU A 573 41.02 35.63 -35.32
C GLU A 573 42.22 34.99 -36.06
N THR A 574 43.37 35.66 -36.12
CA THR A 574 44.62 35.20 -36.77
C THR A 574 45.54 34.40 -35.85
N PHE A 575 44.96 33.57 -34.98
CA PHE A 575 45.60 32.90 -33.87
C PHE A 575 46.85 32.07 -34.25
N VAL A 576 46.81 31.34 -35.37
CA VAL A 576 47.95 30.53 -35.85
C VAL A 576 49.14 31.40 -36.24
N ILE A 577 48.90 32.59 -36.77
CA ILE A 577 49.96 33.54 -37.14
C ILE A 577 50.59 34.12 -35.84
N ASP A 578 49.74 34.56 -34.91
CA ASP A 578 50.17 35.23 -33.68
C ASP A 578 50.85 34.27 -32.68
N LYS A 579 50.47 32.97 -32.67
CA LYS A 579 50.96 31.94 -31.78
C LYS A 579 51.26 30.63 -32.49
N PRO A 580 52.21 30.56 -33.39
CA PRO A 580 52.48 29.43 -34.27
C PRO A 580 52.86 28.15 -33.52
N ASN A 581 53.43 28.25 -32.32
CA ASN A 581 53.88 27.09 -31.52
C ASN A 581 52.87 26.70 -30.42
N SER A 582 51.64 27.16 -30.46
CA SER A 582 50.60 26.82 -29.51
C SER A 582 49.96 25.43 -29.76
N PRO A 583 49.39 24.77 -28.76
CA PRO A 583 48.65 23.51 -28.93
C PRO A 583 47.49 23.61 -29.90
N ILE A 584 46.91 24.81 -30.06
CA ILE A 584 45.82 25.07 -31.02
C ILE A 584 46.40 25.12 -32.43
N SER A 585 47.58 25.72 -32.65
CA SER A 585 48.22 25.70 -33.93
C SER A 585 48.63 24.30 -34.37
N GLU A 586 48.96 23.41 -33.41
CA GLU A 586 49.12 21.98 -33.66
C GLU A 586 47.82 21.30 -34.14
N THR A 587 46.70 21.70 -33.58
CA THR A 587 45.36 21.19 -34.05
C THR A 587 45.18 21.55 -35.54
N PHE A 588 45.53 22.78 -35.93
CA PHE A 588 45.41 23.21 -37.33
C PHE A 588 46.43 22.48 -38.25
N ARG A 589 47.62 22.18 -37.75
CA ARG A 589 48.59 21.32 -38.47
C ARG A 589 48.03 19.91 -38.70
N ALA A 590 47.42 19.31 -37.68
CA ALA A 590 46.74 18.04 -37.80
C ALA A 590 45.57 18.10 -38.80
N MET A 591 44.75 19.17 -38.76
CA MET A 591 43.66 19.39 -39.70
C MET A 591 44.16 19.49 -41.14
N ARG A 592 45.24 20.23 -41.38
CA ARG A 592 45.89 20.30 -42.69
C ARG A 592 46.29 18.89 -43.17
N THR A 593 47.02 18.11 -42.36
CA THR A 593 47.41 16.74 -42.69
C THR A 593 46.23 15.88 -43.04
N ASN A 594 45.14 15.93 -42.25
CA ASN A 594 43.92 15.14 -42.49
C ASN A 594 43.22 15.55 -43.79
N LEU A 595 43.18 16.84 -44.10
CA LEU A 595 42.63 17.36 -45.35
C LEU A 595 43.45 16.90 -46.56
N GLU A 596 44.78 16.84 -46.48
CA GLU A 596 45.66 16.34 -47.54
C GLU A 596 45.37 14.89 -47.95
N TYR A 597 44.92 14.03 -47.03
CA TYR A 597 44.47 12.67 -47.34
C TYR A 597 43.10 12.62 -48.03
N MET A 598 42.27 13.66 -47.87
CA MET A 598 40.93 13.67 -48.42
C MET A 598 40.88 14.24 -49.83
N VAL A 599 41.89 14.97 -50.27
CA VAL A 599 41.95 15.57 -51.62
C VAL A 599 42.51 14.59 -52.61
N LYS A 600 41.86 14.47 -53.77
CA LYS A 600 42.28 13.58 -54.87
C LYS A 600 43.52 14.02 -55.64
N SER A 601 43.80 15.33 -55.59
CA SER A 601 44.94 15.95 -56.29
C SER A 601 46.01 16.35 -55.28
N LYS A 602 47.28 16.08 -55.59
CA LYS A 602 48.39 16.56 -54.74
C LYS A 602 48.68 18.04 -54.87
N ASP A 603 48.19 18.69 -55.92
CA ASP A 603 48.41 20.09 -56.22
C ASP A 603 47.13 20.84 -56.55
N LYS A 604 47.03 22.12 -56.12
CA LYS A 604 45.92 23.06 -56.46
C LYS A 604 44.52 22.72 -55.90
N ASN A 605 44.41 22.62 -54.61
CA ASN A 605 43.17 22.21 -53.93
C ASN A 605 42.30 23.38 -53.45
N VAL A 606 40.99 23.22 -53.59
CA VAL A 606 39.98 24.16 -53.04
C VAL A 606 39.25 23.54 -51.88
N VAL A 607 39.33 24.20 -50.71
CA VAL A 607 38.66 23.80 -49.47
C VAL A 607 37.59 24.82 -49.10
N LEU A 608 36.34 24.40 -49.07
CA LEU A 608 35.21 25.21 -48.65
C LEU A 608 35.01 25.06 -47.16
N VAL A 609 34.91 26.16 -46.44
CA VAL A 609 34.56 26.15 -45.02
C VAL A 609 33.18 26.71 -44.81
N THR A 610 32.28 25.91 -44.21
CA THR A 610 30.89 26.29 -43.98
C THR A 610 30.43 25.78 -42.60
N GLY A 611 29.15 25.93 -42.22
CA GLY A 611 28.56 25.46 -41.00
C GLY A 611 27.08 25.71 -40.93
N ASP A 612 26.39 25.29 -39.84
CA ASP A 612 24.96 25.41 -39.70
C ASP A 612 24.49 26.87 -39.52
N MET A 613 25.15 27.62 -38.60
CA MET A 613 24.71 28.96 -38.27
C MET A 613 25.85 29.98 -38.17
N SER A 614 25.48 31.25 -38.01
CA SER A 614 26.48 32.31 -37.73
C SER A 614 27.04 32.14 -36.33
N GLY A 615 28.35 32.39 -36.17
CA GLY A 615 29.01 32.30 -34.86
C GLY A 615 29.56 30.92 -34.46
N VAL A 616 29.47 29.91 -35.33
CA VAL A 616 30.11 28.60 -35.09
C VAL A 616 31.62 28.63 -35.28
N GLY A 617 32.17 29.72 -35.84
CA GLY A 617 33.61 29.90 -36.02
C GLY A 617 34.15 29.58 -37.41
N LYS A 618 33.32 29.66 -38.45
CA LYS A 618 33.73 29.43 -39.86
C LYS A 618 34.94 30.25 -40.25
N THR A 619 34.84 31.59 -40.11
CA THR A 619 35.88 32.54 -40.49
C THR A 619 37.16 32.28 -39.69
N PHE A 620 37.03 31.99 -38.38
CA PHE A 620 38.19 31.59 -37.56
C PHE A 620 38.91 30.36 -38.10
N ILE A 621 38.13 29.32 -38.44
CA ILE A 621 38.69 28.10 -39.01
C ILE A 621 39.28 28.38 -40.39
N SER A 622 38.63 29.16 -41.27
CA SER A 622 39.12 29.51 -42.60
C SER A 622 40.44 30.28 -42.55
N ILE A 623 40.52 31.32 -41.70
CA ILE A 623 41.73 32.13 -41.52
C ILE A 623 42.92 31.26 -41.01
N ASN A 624 42.71 30.49 -39.95
CA ASN A 624 43.78 29.72 -39.39
C ASN A 624 44.21 28.51 -40.22
N LEU A 625 43.25 27.93 -40.98
CA LEU A 625 43.55 26.90 -41.96
C LEU A 625 44.37 27.45 -43.15
N ALA A 626 44.03 28.63 -43.70
CA ALA A 626 44.80 29.28 -44.73
C ALA A 626 46.23 29.67 -44.23
N SER A 627 46.30 30.17 -43.01
CA SER A 627 47.54 30.55 -42.35
C SER A 627 48.50 29.37 -42.20
N ILE A 628 47.98 28.16 -41.81
CA ILE A 628 48.85 26.97 -41.63
C ILE A 628 49.38 26.44 -42.94
N TYR A 629 48.62 26.53 -44.06
CA TYR A 629 49.13 26.20 -45.39
C TYR A 629 50.21 27.20 -45.83
N ALA A 630 49.99 28.47 -45.63
CA ALA A 630 50.97 29.50 -45.96
C ALA A 630 52.27 29.39 -45.17
N LEU A 631 52.17 29.08 -43.82
CA LEU A 631 53.34 28.80 -43.00
C LEU A 631 54.12 27.52 -43.42
N TYR A 632 53.43 26.60 -44.10
CA TYR A 632 54.06 25.41 -44.70
C TYR A 632 54.79 25.72 -46.02
N GLY A 633 54.80 27.01 -46.47
CA GLY A 633 55.43 27.42 -47.68
C GLY A 633 54.62 27.22 -48.99
N LYS A 634 53.33 26.90 -48.88
CA LYS A 634 52.41 26.79 -50.01
C LYS A 634 51.79 28.14 -50.36
N LYS A 635 51.73 28.44 -51.64
CA LYS A 635 51.02 29.64 -52.11
C LYS A 635 49.55 29.49 -51.85
N THR A 636 49.03 30.24 -50.90
CA THR A 636 47.66 30.10 -50.40
C THR A 636 46.88 31.37 -50.59
N ILE A 637 45.62 31.25 -51.09
CA ILE A 637 44.68 32.35 -51.05
C ILE A 637 43.47 32.03 -50.16
N LEU A 638 43.05 33.00 -49.36
CA LEU A 638 41.80 32.96 -48.59
C LEU A 638 40.76 33.86 -49.25
N ILE A 639 39.64 33.27 -49.62
CA ILE A 639 38.59 33.94 -50.35
C ILE A 639 37.35 34.14 -49.45
N GLY A 640 36.93 35.38 -49.30
CA GLY A 640 35.63 35.69 -48.65
C GLY A 640 34.46 35.60 -49.60
N LEU A 641 33.74 34.48 -49.59
CA LEU A 641 32.49 34.30 -50.35
C LEU A 641 31.25 34.38 -49.48
N ASP A 642 31.37 34.88 -48.22
CA ASP A 642 30.21 35.38 -47.49
C ASP A 642 29.92 36.82 -47.98
N LEU A 643 29.24 36.91 -49.13
CA LEU A 643 28.86 38.20 -49.73
C LEU A 643 27.75 38.94 -48.98
N ARG A 644 27.14 38.32 -47.97
CA ARG A 644 26.03 38.86 -47.19
C ARG A 644 26.49 39.56 -45.93
N LYS A 645 27.47 38.99 -45.23
CA LYS A 645 28.03 39.55 -44.00
C LYS A 645 29.56 39.46 -43.98
N PRO A 646 30.22 40.18 -44.89
CA PRO A 646 31.66 40.09 -45.04
C PRO A 646 32.35 40.57 -43.76
N ARG A 647 33.26 39.77 -43.20
CA ARG A 647 34.10 40.08 -42.03
C ARG A 647 35.59 39.97 -42.26
N LEU A 648 35.97 39.17 -43.23
CA LEU A 648 37.36 38.79 -43.49
C LEU A 648 38.28 40.04 -43.67
N TYR A 649 37.79 41.11 -44.27
CA TYR A 649 38.54 42.34 -44.46
C TYR A 649 38.93 43.04 -43.16
N GLN A 650 38.05 42.87 -42.10
CA GLN A 650 38.33 43.51 -40.80
C GLN A 650 39.49 42.85 -40.08
N GLU A 651 39.59 41.54 -40.16
CA GLU A 651 40.60 40.73 -39.43
C GLU A 651 42.01 40.94 -39.97
N PHE A 652 42.16 41.34 -41.24
CA PHE A 652 43.43 41.66 -41.83
C PHE A 652 43.67 43.19 -42.09
N GLY A 653 42.70 44.04 -41.75
CA GLY A 653 42.80 45.48 -41.94
C GLY A 653 42.80 45.88 -43.41
N LEU A 654 42.18 45.09 -44.28
CA LEU A 654 42.17 45.25 -45.73
C LEU A 654 41.03 46.14 -46.23
N SER A 655 41.18 46.71 -47.44
CA SER A 655 40.10 47.45 -48.11
C SER A 655 39.04 46.52 -48.66
N ASN A 656 37.76 46.77 -48.36
CA ASN A 656 36.64 46.07 -48.94
C ASN A 656 35.92 46.82 -50.05
N LYS A 657 36.58 47.88 -50.65
CA LYS A 657 35.98 48.68 -51.73
C LYS A 657 35.88 47.91 -53.03
N VAL A 658 36.80 47.00 -53.31
CA VAL A 658 36.83 46.10 -54.44
C VAL A 658 37.10 44.72 -53.90
N GLY A 659 36.42 43.69 -54.43
CA GLY A 659 36.56 42.33 -53.93
C GLY A 659 35.83 41.34 -54.83
N VAL A 660 35.62 40.14 -54.33
CA VAL A 660 35.03 39.02 -55.07
C VAL A 660 33.72 39.38 -55.73
N SER A 661 32.84 40.11 -55.03
CA SER A 661 31.57 40.60 -55.60
C SER A 661 31.76 41.49 -56.79
N SER A 662 32.82 42.33 -56.83
CA SER A 662 33.16 43.18 -57.95
C SER A 662 33.64 42.36 -59.16
N TYR A 663 34.47 41.37 -58.93
CA TYR A 663 34.94 40.41 -59.97
C TYR A 663 33.75 39.64 -60.58
N LEU A 664 32.91 39.07 -59.72
CA LEU A 664 31.76 38.30 -60.19
C LEU A 664 30.75 39.14 -60.97
N ALA A 665 30.63 40.44 -60.63
CA ALA A 665 29.82 41.40 -61.37
C ALA A 665 30.50 41.96 -62.66
N ASN A 666 31.67 41.48 -63.01
CA ASN A 666 32.50 41.89 -64.19
C ASN A 666 32.92 43.39 -64.10
N ARG A 667 33.15 43.90 -62.87
CA ARG A 667 33.57 45.29 -62.63
C ARG A 667 35.04 45.40 -62.19
N ALA A 668 35.71 44.31 -62.02
CA ALA A 668 37.13 44.28 -61.60
C ALA A 668 37.82 43.03 -62.23
N SER A 669 39.11 43.12 -62.42
CA SER A 669 39.96 42.00 -62.80
C SER A 669 40.36 41.14 -61.59
N LEU A 670 40.95 39.94 -61.83
CA LEU A 670 41.44 39.09 -60.72
C LEU A 670 42.54 39.80 -59.91
N ASP A 671 43.45 40.54 -60.56
CA ASP A 671 44.55 41.24 -59.91
C ASP A 671 44.04 42.39 -59.03
N ASP A 672 42.90 43.02 -59.31
CA ASP A 672 42.32 44.10 -58.52
C ASP A 672 41.73 43.63 -57.18
N ILE A 673 41.35 42.34 -57.09
CA ILE A 673 40.66 41.78 -55.92
C ILE A 673 41.61 41.04 -54.96
N ILE A 674 42.79 40.69 -55.36
CA ILE A 674 43.83 40.03 -54.59
C ILE A 674 44.65 41.04 -53.81
N GLN A 675 44.67 40.91 -52.54
CA GLN A 675 45.44 41.76 -51.63
C GLN A 675 46.42 40.88 -50.83
N PRO A 676 47.68 41.24 -50.64
CA PRO A 676 48.54 40.50 -49.72
C PRO A 676 48.04 40.59 -48.31
N SER A 677 48.20 39.51 -47.53
CA SER A 677 47.72 39.45 -46.11
C SER A 677 48.38 40.44 -45.17
N GLY A 678 49.55 40.97 -45.59
CA GLY A 678 50.41 41.83 -44.72
C GLY A 678 51.03 41.13 -43.54
N LYS A 679 50.65 39.88 -43.24
CA LYS A 679 51.13 39.07 -42.11
C LYS A 679 52.01 37.90 -42.53
N LEU A 680 51.78 37.30 -43.70
CA LEU A 680 52.54 36.17 -44.26
C LEU A 680 52.74 36.36 -45.76
N GLN A 681 54.00 36.16 -46.24
CA GLN A 681 54.34 36.35 -47.67
C GLN A 681 53.65 35.38 -48.63
N SER A 682 53.34 34.16 -48.18
CA SER A 682 52.69 33.11 -48.98
C SER A 682 51.15 33.12 -48.85
N LEU A 683 50.55 34.14 -48.17
CA LEU A 683 49.12 34.25 -47.97
C LEU A 683 48.57 35.50 -48.63
N ASP A 684 47.74 35.33 -49.66
CA ASP A 684 46.93 36.39 -50.28
C ASP A 684 45.47 36.25 -49.87
N ILE A 685 44.75 37.38 -49.89
CA ILE A 685 43.34 37.43 -49.48
C ILE A 685 42.52 38.09 -50.57
N ALA A 686 41.44 37.43 -50.96
CA ALA A 686 40.42 38.03 -51.77
C ALA A 686 39.20 38.34 -50.89
N VAL A 687 39.02 39.61 -50.51
CA VAL A 687 37.87 40.02 -49.69
C VAL A 687 36.57 39.96 -50.46
N ALA A 688 35.44 39.87 -49.76
CA ALA A 688 34.15 39.73 -50.39
C ALA A 688 33.74 40.94 -51.29
N GLY A 689 34.22 42.13 -50.98
CA GLY A 689 33.84 43.39 -51.65
C GLY A 689 32.49 43.94 -51.12
N PRO A 690 31.97 44.97 -51.86
CA PRO A 690 30.67 45.55 -51.54
C PRO A 690 29.57 44.55 -51.60
N ILE A 691 28.59 44.61 -50.67
CA ILE A 691 27.46 43.69 -50.62
C ILE A 691 26.59 43.86 -51.87
N PRO A 692 26.48 42.81 -52.73
CA PRO A 692 25.63 42.92 -53.91
C PRO A 692 24.15 42.66 -53.58
N PRO A 693 23.22 43.16 -54.44
CA PRO A 693 21.78 42.91 -54.25
C PRO A 693 21.37 41.41 -54.48
N ASN A 694 22.15 40.68 -55.28
CA ASN A 694 21.87 39.29 -55.66
C ASN A 694 23.05 38.35 -55.43
N PRO A 695 23.44 38.06 -54.20
CA PRO A 695 24.62 37.26 -53.87
C PRO A 695 24.58 35.83 -54.44
N ALA A 696 23.43 35.15 -54.33
CA ALA A 696 23.29 33.76 -54.79
C ALA A 696 23.43 33.62 -56.32
N GLU A 697 22.91 34.56 -57.11
CA GLU A 697 23.01 34.56 -58.56
C GLU A 697 24.44 34.81 -59.04
N LEU A 698 25.16 35.70 -58.37
CA LEU A 698 26.58 35.94 -58.65
C LEU A 698 27.43 34.67 -58.38
N ILE A 699 27.20 34.02 -57.22
CA ILE A 699 27.87 32.78 -56.89
C ILE A 699 27.52 31.62 -57.84
N ALA A 700 26.29 31.60 -58.36
CA ALA A 700 25.87 30.60 -59.37
C ALA A 700 26.42 30.83 -60.77
N SER A 701 26.96 32.03 -61.12
CA SER A 701 27.34 32.43 -62.43
C SER A 701 28.57 31.68 -62.92
N GLU A 702 28.72 31.61 -64.26
CA GLU A 702 29.91 31.06 -64.95
C GLU A 702 31.19 31.83 -64.56
N ARG A 703 31.04 33.05 -64.14
CA ARG A 703 32.16 33.87 -63.68
C ARG A 703 32.80 33.31 -62.37
N THR A 704 32.03 32.58 -61.57
CA THR A 704 32.58 31.82 -60.42
C THR A 704 33.45 30.67 -60.87
N ASP A 705 33.06 29.95 -61.94
CA ASP A 705 33.87 28.87 -62.51
C ASP A 705 35.19 29.39 -63.07
N GLN A 706 35.12 30.57 -63.72
CA GLN A 706 36.30 31.23 -64.22
C GLN A 706 37.23 31.67 -63.07
N LEU A 707 36.68 32.22 -62.00
CA LEU A 707 37.44 32.61 -60.79
C LEU A 707 38.24 31.45 -60.25
N PHE A 708 37.61 30.31 -60.03
CA PHE A 708 38.29 29.14 -59.47
C PHE A 708 39.33 28.57 -60.44
N LYS A 709 39.09 28.63 -61.74
CA LYS A 709 40.04 28.18 -62.77
C LYS A 709 41.32 29.05 -62.79
N GLU A 710 41.15 30.39 -62.76
CA GLU A 710 42.27 31.34 -62.75
C GLU A 710 43.07 31.25 -61.43
N LEU A 711 42.36 31.01 -60.28
CA LEU A 711 43.01 30.87 -58.98
C LEU A 711 43.78 29.55 -58.85
N ARG A 712 43.24 28.44 -59.41
CA ARG A 712 43.99 27.15 -59.43
C ARG A 712 45.28 27.23 -60.29
N GLU A 713 45.40 28.15 -61.23
CA GLU A 713 46.62 28.38 -61.98
C GLU A 713 47.71 29.04 -61.19
N ARG A 714 47.31 29.88 -60.14
CA ARG A 714 48.20 30.74 -59.40
C ARG A 714 48.52 30.23 -57.97
N TYR A 715 47.63 29.48 -57.35
CA TYR A 715 47.73 29.05 -55.93
C TYR A 715 47.72 27.53 -55.76
N ASP A 716 48.44 27.07 -54.73
CA ASP A 716 48.46 25.66 -54.40
C ASP A 716 47.20 25.31 -53.56
N TYR A 717 46.76 26.20 -52.67
CA TYR A 717 45.58 26.06 -51.83
C TYR A 717 44.71 27.30 -51.91
N ILE A 718 43.40 27.00 -52.03
CA ILE A 718 42.35 28.02 -52.10
C ILE A 718 41.39 27.69 -50.98
N ILE A 719 41.38 28.51 -49.93
CA ILE A 719 40.46 28.35 -48.77
C ILE A 719 39.28 29.33 -48.94
N VAL A 720 38.09 28.82 -48.88
CA VAL A 720 36.87 29.59 -49.15
C VAL A 720 36.02 29.73 -47.87
N ASP A 721 35.90 30.93 -47.36
CA ASP A 721 35.01 31.27 -46.25
C ASP A 721 33.63 31.61 -46.75
N THR A 722 32.58 30.98 -46.24
CA THR A 722 31.20 31.10 -46.77
C THR A 722 30.14 31.42 -45.73
N ALA A 723 28.99 31.81 -46.20
CA ALA A 723 27.79 31.98 -45.40
C ALA A 723 27.30 30.64 -44.79
N PRO A 724 26.51 30.67 -43.68
CA PRO A 724 25.98 29.45 -43.05
C PRO A 724 24.94 28.76 -43.94
N LEU A 725 24.99 27.42 -43.96
CA LEU A 725 24.12 26.57 -44.81
C LEU A 725 22.63 26.59 -44.35
N ALA A 726 22.38 26.76 -43.04
CA ALA A 726 21.00 26.80 -42.54
C ALA A 726 20.23 28.07 -42.98
N LEU A 727 20.93 29.14 -43.37
CA LEU A 727 20.30 30.42 -43.70
C LEU A 727 20.19 30.63 -45.21
N VAL A 728 21.15 30.07 -46.00
CA VAL A 728 21.23 30.41 -47.44
C VAL A 728 21.84 29.25 -48.26
N THR A 729 21.48 29.15 -49.53
CA THR A 729 21.91 28.11 -50.45
C THR A 729 23.29 28.35 -51.03
N ASP A 730 23.92 29.50 -50.74
CA ASP A 730 25.16 29.99 -51.36
C ASP A 730 26.30 28.98 -51.24
N ALA A 731 26.51 28.42 -50.06
CA ALA A 731 27.52 27.38 -49.85
C ALA A 731 27.21 26.06 -50.58
N ILE A 732 25.93 25.69 -50.77
CA ILE A 732 25.52 24.51 -51.53
C ILE A 732 25.91 24.67 -53.04
N LEU A 733 25.76 25.86 -53.59
CA LEU A 733 26.15 26.15 -54.98
C LEU A 733 27.65 25.98 -55.18
N LEU A 734 28.44 26.25 -54.17
CA LEU A 734 29.89 26.15 -54.19
C LEU A 734 30.41 24.68 -54.01
N THR A 735 29.65 23.80 -53.38
CA THR A 735 30.10 22.43 -53.09
C THR A 735 30.50 21.64 -54.35
N LYS A 736 29.93 21.97 -55.52
CA LYS A 736 30.26 21.31 -56.79
C LYS A 736 31.61 21.77 -57.43
N ARG A 737 32.15 22.90 -56.91
CA ARG A 737 33.33 23.58 -57.46
C ARG A 737 34.56 23.45 -56.60
N VAL A 738 34.42 22.74 -55.45
CA VAL A 738 35.48 22.58 -54.48
C VAL A 738 35.83 21.10 -54.31
N ASP A 739 37.03 20.81 -53.81
CA ASP A 739 37.55 19.45 -53.70
C ASP A 739 37.13 18.81 -52.36
N VAL A 740 37.02 19.62 -51.28
CA VAL A 740 36.54 19.23 -49.94
C VAL A 740 35.69 20.34 -49.32
N THR A 741 34.62 19.92 -48.65
CA THR A 741 33.80 20.81 -47.86
C THR A 741 33.98 20.52 -46.40
N THR A 742 34.49 21.47 -45.64
CA THR A 742 34.68 21.39 -44.19
C THR A 742 33.53 22.01 -43.46
N PHE A 743 32.75 21.20 -42.78
CA PHE A 743 31.60 21.66 -42.00
C PHE A 743 31.99 21.93 -40.53
N VAL A 744 31.80 23.17 -40.10
CA VAL A 744 32.15 23.58 -38.73
C VAL A 744 30.95 23.49 -37.85
N VAL A 745 31.02 22.69 -36.75
CA VAL A 745 30.04 22.63 -35.68
C VAL A 745 30.64 23.21 -34.40
N ARG A 746 29.80 23.75 -33.50
CA ARG A 746 30.24 24.32 -32.24
C ARG A 746 29.57 23.63 -31.05
N GLN A 747 30.39 23.13 -30.13
CA GLN A 747 29.92 22.47 -28.91
C GLN A 747 28.98 23.40 -28.11
N GLY A 748 27.83 22.87 -27.67
CA GLY A 748 26.82 23.60 -26.87
C GLY A 748 26.00 24.64 -27.64
N VAL A 749 26.26 24.81 -28.95
CA VAL A 749 25.60 25.81 -29.80
C VAL A 749 24.85 25.12 -30.95
N THR A 750 25.52 24.28 -31.74
CA THR A 750 24.92 23.56 -32.90
C THR A 750 23.82 22.63 -32.44
N ASN A 751 22.67 22.64 -33.12
CA ASN A 751 21.56 21.73 -32.87
C ASN A 751 21.79 20.38 -33.53
N LYS A 752 21.67 19.27 -32.79
CA LYS A 752 21.92 17.90 -33.29
C LYS A 752 21.04 17.55 -34.50
N ASN A 753 19.76 17.87 -34.46
CA ASN A 753 18.81 17.51 -35.49
C ASN A 753 19.03 18.34 -36.75
N ALA A 754 19.30 19.64 -36.61
CA ALA A 754 19.63 20.51 -37.75
C ALA A 754 20.94 20.08 -38.42
N PHE A 755 21.95 19.77 -37.61
CA PHE A 755 23.23 19.26 -38.13
C PHE A 755 23.03 17.97 -38.91
N LYS A 756 22.35 16.98 -38.34
CA LYS A 756 22.05 15.70 -39.02
C LYS A 756 21.32 15.90 -40.33
N ALA A 757 20.30 16.76 -40.36
CA ALA A 757 19.54 17.04 -41.59
C ALA A 757 20.39 17.68 -42.68
N ILE A 758 21.28 18.66 -42.34
CA ILE A 758 22.15 19.35 -43.29
C ILE A 758 23.20 18.40 -43.84
N VAL A 759 23.86 17.63 -42.96
CA VAL A 759 24.93 16.70 -43.37
C VAL A 759 24.40 15.59 -44.27
N ASN A 760 23.27 14.96 -43.90
CA ASN A 760 22.64 13.94 -44.74
C ASN A 760 22.31 14.48 -46.14
N ASN A 761 21.87 15.74 -46.24
CA ASN A 761 21.58 16.38 -47.51
C ASN A 761 22.87 16.57 -48.38
N LEU A 762 23.99 16.94 -47.75
CA LEU A 762 25.27 17.09 -48.42
C LEU A 762 25.84 15.71 -48.84
N GLU A 763 25.79 14.70 -48.02
CA GLU A 763 26.22 13.33 -48.30
C GLU A 763 25.41 12.71 -49.45
N ASN A 764 24.08 12.87 -49.45
CA ASN A 764 23.20 12.41 -50.52
C ASN A 764 23.50 13.07 -51.87
N ARG A 765 24.14 14.25 -51.88
CA ARG A 765 24.60 14.94 -53.08
C ARG A 765 26.01 14.56 -53.51
N GLY A 766 26.64 13.61 -52.80
CA GLY A 766 27.99 13.14 -53.09
C GLY A 766 29.08 14.17 -52.76
N VAL A 767 28.84 15.10 -51.84
CA VAL A 767 29.82 16.11 -51.44
C VAL A 767 30.91 15.46 -50.61
N ASN A 768 32.18 15.67 -50.96
CA ASN A 768 33.31 15.24 -50.15
C ASN A 768 33.38 16.10 -48.87
N LEU A 769 32.85 15.53 -47.77
CA LEU A 769 32.58 16.24 -46.51
C LEU A 769 33.57 15.87 -45.43
N SER A 770 34.01 16.85 -44.69
CA SER A 770 34.74 16.72 -43.43
C SER A 770 34.10 17.59 -42.33
N VAL A 771 34.29 17.21 -41.07
CA VAL A 771 33.71 17.97 -39.93
C VAL A 771 34.80 18.47 -38.99
N VAL A 772 34.62 19.72 -38.51
CA VAL A 772 35.45 20.33 -37.47
C VAL A 772 34.56 20.64 -36.28
N ILE A 773 34.91 20.15 -35.10
CA ILE A 773 34.24 20.52 -33.84
C ILE A 773 34.97 21.68 -33.22
N ASN A 774 34.35 22.83 -33.21
CA ASN A 774 34.87 24.07 -32.63
C ASN A 774 34.32 24.37 -31.24
N GLY A 775 35.07 25.10 -30.46
CA GLY A 775 34.62 25.60 -29.16
C GLY A 775 34.50 24.51 -28.09
N ILE A 776 35.37 23.53 -28.10
CA ILE A 776 35.38 22.44 -27.14
C ILE A 776 35.79 23.01 -25.73
N ARG A 777 34.94 22.83 -24.77
CA ARG A 777 35.23 23.12 -23.36
C ARG A 777 35.54 21.80 -22.65
N TYR A 778 36.76 21.68 -22.20
CA TYR A 778 37.14 20.58 -21.29
C TYR A 778 36.51 20.86 -19.92
N GLN A 779 35.42 20.22 -19.55
CA GLN A 779 34.83 20.29 -18.21
C GLN A 779 35.75 19.60 -17.22
N GLY A 780 36.60 20.37 -16.58
CA GLY A 780 37.49 19.97 -15.49
C GLY A 780 37.08 20.64 -14.18
N HIS A 781 36.09 20.09 -13.49
CA HIS A 781 35.91 20.26 -12.07
C HIS A 781 35.91 18.87 -11.42
N TYR A 782 37.04 18.44 -11.09
CA TYR A 782 37.55 17.55 -10.03
C TYR A 782 38.83 16.90 -10.50
N GLY A 783 39.87 17.29 -9.81
CA GLY A 783 41.25 16.96 -9.97
C GLY A 783 41.55 15.57 -10.53
N TYR A 784 42.15 15.58 -11.67
CA TYR A 784 43.29 14.73 -11.92
C TYR A 784 44.26 15.51 -12.84
N ARG A 785 45.26 16.04 -12.21
CA ARG A 785 46.48 16.53 -12.79
C ARG A 785 47.27 15.36 -13.36
N TYR A 786 46.71 14.72 -14.42
CA TYR A 786 47.41 13.71 -15.20
C TYR A 786 46.82 13.66 -16.58
N GLY A 787 47.61 14.01 -17.58
CA GLY A 787 47.35 13.65 -18.96
C GLY A 787 47.32 14.76 -19.98
N TYR A 788 48.30 15.68 -20.01
CA TYR A 788 48.78 16.15 -21.30
C TYR A 788 49.55 14.97 -21.90
N GLY A 789 48.95 14.27 -22.76
CA GLY A 789 49.61 13.16 -23.45
C GLY A 789 48.64 12.09 -23.86
N THR A 790 48.50 12.01 -25.16
CA THR A 790 47.97 10.92 -25.95
C THR A 790 46.66 11.20 -26.65
N TYR A 791 46.65 12.17 -27.57
CA TYR A 791 45.93 11.87 -28.83
C TYR A 791 46.96 11.33 -29.82
N SER A 792 47.26 10.04 -29.64
CA SER A 792 47.90 9.26 -30.69
C SER A 792 46.86 8.93 -31.71
N TYR A 793 47.03 9.44 -32.92
CA TYR A 793 46.38 8.87 -34.08
C TYR A 793 46.99 7.48 -34.29
N GLY A 794 46.25 6.44 -33.93
CA GLY A 794 46.62 5.04 -34.12
C GLY A 794 45.58 4.29 -34.91
N TYR A 795 45.77 4.26 -36.22
CA TYR A 795 45.42 3.05 -36.99
C TYR A 795 46.44 1.99 -36.62
N GLY A 796 46.01 0.83 -36.11
CA GLY A 796 46.94 -0.31 -36.11
C GLY A 796 46.93 -1.10 -34.80
N TYR A 797 46.65 -2.35 -34.94
CA TYR A 797 46.85 -3.46 -34.04
C TYR A 797 48.25 -3.39 -33.37
N GLY A 798 48.31 -3.68 -32.06
CA GLY A 798 49.61 -4.02 -31.49
C GLY A 798 49.67 -3.88 -29.95
N TYR A 799 49.86 -4.98 -29.29
CA TYR A 799 50.34 -5.16 -27.93
C TYR A 799 51.64 -4.38 -27.68
N GLY A 800 51.81 -3.69 -26.57
CA GLY A 800 53.12 -3.15 -26.23
C GLY A 800 53.19 -2.45 -24.90
N TYR A 801 53.85 -3.03 -23.93
CA TYR A 801 54.39 -2.43 -22.72
C TYR A 801 55.39 -1.30 -23.12
N GLY A 802 55.32 -0.13 -22.44
CA GLY A 802 56.30 0.91 -22.71
C GLY A 802 56.37 1.96 -21.60
N TYR A 803 57.41 1.94 -20.84
CA TYR A 803 57.91 2.93 -19.88
C TYR A 803 58.05 4.32 -20.49
N GLY A 804 57.66 5.35 -19.75
CA GLY A 804 57.73 6.74 -20.18
C GLY A 804 59.05 7.40 -19.95
N TYR A 805 59.43 8.30 -20.77
CA TYR A 805 60.29 9.47 -20.54
C TYR A 805 59.90 10.51 -21.60
N GLY A 806 59.58 11.74 -21.16
CA GLY A 806 59.28 12.83 -22.06
C GLY A 806 58.80 14.09 -21.36
N SER A 807 59.64 14.66 -20.55
CA SER A 807 59.47 16.04 -20.04
C SER A 807 60.23 16.99 -20.93
N GLY A 808 59.58 18.02 -21.45
CA GLY A 808 60.19 19.23 -21.90
C GLY A 808 60.14 19.45 -23.41
N TYR A 809 59.13 20.16 -23.83
CA TYR A 809 59.13 21.03 -25.01
C TYR A 809 57.79 21.80 -25.09
N TYR A 810 57.53 22.67 -24.11
CA TYR A 810 56.57 23.75 -24.27
C TYR A 810 56.72 24.72 -23.09
N ASP A 811 56.96 25.99 -23.44
CA ASP A 811 57.17 27.09 -22.54
C ASP A 811 55.89 27.45 -21.79
N ASN A 812 55.90 27.29 -20.48
CA ASN A 812 54.80 27.68 -19.58
C ASN A 812 55.04 29.10 -19.05
N GLU A 813 54.62 30.09 -19.80
CA GLU A 813 54.47 31.46 -19.31
C GLU A 813 53.05 31.68 -18.81
N HIS A 814 52.66 31.13 -17.68
CA HIS A 814 51.50 31.64 -16.90
C HIS A 814 51.40 30.93 -15.52
N ASP A 815 52.47 31.02 -14.73
CA ASP A 815 52.31 30.66 -13.30
C ASP A 815 53.03 31.69 -12.39
N LYS A 816 52.54 32.92 -12.46
CA LYS A 816 52.84 33.95 -11.41
C LYS A 816 51.62 34.85 -11.26
N LYS A 817 50.69 34.43 -10.41
CA LYS A 817 49.79 35.24 -9.58
C LYS A 817 48.59 34.41 -9.11
N LYS A 818 48.72 33.83 -7.87
CA LYS A 818 47.64 33.70 -6.87
C LYS A 818 48.13 32.88 -5.68
N ARG A 819 49.03 33.50 -4.91
CA ARG A 819 49.19 33.19 -3.50
C ARG A 819 48.59 34.35 -2.73
N TRP A 820 47.34 34.27 -2.40
CA TRP A 820 46.74 35.08 -1.32
C TRP A 820 45.36 34.50 -1.00
N PHE A 821 45.34 33.72 0.06
CA PHE A 821 44.24 33.57 1.02
C PHE A 821 44.56 32.33 1.87
N ARG A 822 45.36 32.60 2.93
CA ARG A 822 45.32 31.80 4.15
C ARG A 822 45.32 32.82 5.29
N LYS A 823 44.13 33.06 5.84
CA LYS A 823 43.91 33.30 7.27
C LYS A 823 42.47 32.90 7.56
#